data_724fa5441c53cea05f689d5d6557710e
#
_entry.id   724fa5441c53cea05f689d5d6557710e
#
_cell.length_a   1.000
_cell.length_b   1.000
_cell.length_c   1.000
_cell.angle_alpha   90.00
_cell.angle_beta   90.00
_cell.angle_gamma   90.00
#
_symmetry.space_group_name_H-M   'P 1'
#
loop_
_entity.id
_entity.type
_entity.pdbx_description
1 polymer ?
#
loop_
_entity_poly.entity_id
_entity_poly.type
_entity_poly.pdbx_seq_one_letter_code
_entity_poly.pdbx_strand_id
1 'polypeptide(L)'
;MWQGNEQMTTQSAGSAFINVGERTNVTGSAKFRKLIEQGDYQAALTVARQQVESGAQIIDVNMDEGLLDSEKAMTTFLNMIASEPDISRVPVMIDSSKWSVIEAGLKCVQGKPIVNSISMKEGEEQFLEQAKKCLRYGAAVVVMAFDEKGQADTKDRKVEICARAYALLTEKVGFPPEDIIFDPNIFAVATGIEEHNNYGVDFIEAAREIKRRFPLVHISGGVSNLSFSFRGNEPVREAMHSVFLYHAIKAGMDMGIVNAGQLTVYDDIPADLRELIEDVVLNRRADSTDRLLEAAQRFKGEGAKKREVDLTWRNTTVEERLKHALVHGITDFIEIDTEEARAKADKPLHVIEGPLMAGMNVVGDLFGAGKMFLPQVVKSARVMKQAVAYLQPYLEAEKRASGLIEMPPKGKVLMATVKGDVHDIGKNIVGVVLQCNNYEVIDLGVMVPAAKILQVAKEENADIIGLSGLITPSLDEMCYVAAEMERQGFDVPLLIGGATTSRVHTAVKISPNYKKGQAIYVTDASRAVGVVSSLLSETDRKPYIETIRTEYAKAREAHLKGEARKTRIPLAAARSNRFAIDWQKTRIRKPDFLGTRSFASYDLAELVRYIDWTPFFQTWELNGRYPRILDDNVVGTEARRLFADAQEMLTRLVAGKWVEARAVIGFWPANAVEDDIEVYTDDTRRSRLTTLHTLRQQMARDPSRERAHTALADFIAPKETGIADYIGGFAVTTGIGEEAALERHIAKTDDYGRIMLKALCDRLAEAFAERMHERVRKEFWGYVKGERLTAEELIAEKYVGIRPAPGYPAQPDHTEKATLWQLMDVEREASIQLTESFAMWPGSSVSGLYFSHPDSHYFGVGRIERDQVEDYARRKGWAAEEAERWLAPVLNYDPASLKVKAA
;
A
#
# COMPACT_ATOMS: atom_id res chain seq x y z
N MET A 1 5.89 1.18 26.26
CA MET A 1 5.72 2.62 26.04
C MET A 1 7.06 3.37 25.90
N TRP A 2 8.16 2.70 25.58
CA TRP A 2 9.53 3.28 25.58
C TRP A 2 10.30 3.06 24.26
N GLN A 3 9.68 2.58 23.22
CA GLN A 3 10.35 2.24 21.97
C GLN A 3 10.33 3.35 20.88
N GLY A 4 9.58 4.42 21.09
CA GLY A 4 9.45 5.47 20.07
C GLY A 4 10.60 6.49 20.01
N ASN A 5 11.38 6.64 21.07
CA ASN A 5 12.39 7.71 21.18
C ASN A 5 13.85 7.25 21.01
N GLU A 6 14.12 5.95 20.95
CA GLU A 6 15.49 5.44 20.70
C GLU A 6 15.85 5.41 19.21
N GLN A 7 14.87 5.59 18.32
CA GLN A 7 15.09 5.43 16.87
C GLN A 7 15.84 6.58 16.20
N MET A 8 16.01 7.74 16.86
CA MET A 8 16.82 8.83 16.29
C MET A 8 18.34 8.60 16.35
N THR A 9 18.80 7.70 17.19
CA THR A 9 20.25 7.48 17.42
C THR A 9 20.88 6.34 16.61
N THR A 10 20.10 5.57 15.83
CA THR A 10 20.61 4.37 15.14
C THR A 10 20.40 4.35 13.63
N GLN A 11 20.04 5.48 13.00
CA GLN A 11 19.88 5.50 11.54
C GLN A 11 21.22 5.70 10.83
N SER A 12 21.76 4.61 10.31
CA SER A 12 22.87 4.60 9.35
C SER A 12 22.48 5.27 8.01
N ALA A 13 23.48 5.78 7.28
CA ALA A 13 23.35 6.45 5.99
C ALA A 13 22.33 5.78 5.03
N GLY A 14 21.17 6.40 4.85
CA GLY A 14 20.05 5.91 4.05
C GLY A 14 18.68 6.25 4.63
N SER A 15 18.59 7.07 5.68
CA SER A 15 17.32 7.40 6.33
C SER A 15 16.41 8.28 5.47
N ALA A 16 15.10 8.00 5.54
CA ALA A 16 14.07 8.86 4.98
C ALA A 16 14.16 10.29 5.55
N PHE A 17 13.85 11.30 4.72
CA PHE A 17 13.81 12.70 5.13
C PHE A 17 12.80 12.92 6.27
N ILE A 18 13.19 13.64 7.31
CA ILE A 18 12.38 13.89 8.50
C ILE A 18 11.70 15.24 8.39
N ASN A 19 10.36 15.24 8.37
CA ASN A 19 9.55 16.45 8.41
C ASN A 19 9.36 16.94 9.84
N VAL A 20 9.79 18.19 10.11
CA VAL A 20 9.53 18.89 11.35
C VAL A 20 8.40 19.89 11.12
N GLY A 21 7.25 19.67 11.76
CA GLY A 21 6.06 20.50 11.61
C GLY A 21 6.23 21.88 12.26
N GLU A 22 6.03 22.97 11.50
CA GLU A 22 6.26 24.36 11.92
C GLU A 22 5.00 25.12 12.42
N ARG A 23 3.83 24.46 12.50
CA ARG A 23 2.56 25.16 12.77
C ARG A 23 2.28 25.44 14.24
N THR A 24 3.01 24.82 15.16
CA THR A 24 2.98 25.06 16.61
C THR A 24 3.99 26.12 17.05
N ASN A 25 4.29 27.05 16.14
CA ASN A 25 5.20 28.15 16.32
C ASN A 25 4.44 29.48 16.26
N VAL A 26 4.43 30.28 17.36
CA VAL A 26 3.70 31.55 17.44
C VAL A 26 4.22 32.61 16.48
N THR A 27 5.48 32.53 16.07
CA THR A 27 6.08 33.45 15.09
C THR A 27 5.74 33.06 13.66
N GLY A 28 5.58 31.75 13.37
CA GLY A 28 5.31 31.18 12.04
C GLY A 28 3.83 30.96 11.72
N SER A 29 2.96 30.87 12.73
CA SER A 29 1.54 30.54 12.58
C SER A 29 0.62 31.54 13.26
N ALA A 30 0.01 32.45 12.48
CA ALA A 30 -0.94 33.43 13.01
C ALA A 30 -2.15 32.80 13.72
N LYS A 31 -2.62 31.62 13.25
CA LYS A 31 -3.70 30.87 13.88
C LYS A 31 -3.27 30.36 15.25
N PHE A 32 -2.11 29.73 15.34
CA PHE A 32 -1.59 29.17 16.59
C PHE A 32 -1.31 30.29 17.61
N ARG A 33 -0.66 31.39 17.17
CA ARG A 33 -0.42 32.59 18.01
C ARG A 33 -1.68 33.07 18.67
N LYS A 34 -2.75 33.29 17.89
CA LYS A 34 -4.04 33.80 18.40
C LYS A 34 -4.64 32.87 19.46
N LEU A 35 -4.52 31.57 19.30
CA LEU A 35 -5.02 30.59 20.27
C LEU A 35 -4.25 30.65 21.58
N ILE A 36 -2.91 30.77 21.50
CA ILE A 36 -2.07 30.89 22.70
C ILE A 36 -2.30 32.21 23.41
N GLU A 37 -2.40 33.36 22.71
CA GLU A 37 -2.71 34.66 23.26
C GLU A 37 -4.08 34.70 23.99
N GLN A 38 -5.06 33.95 23.49
CA GLN A 38 -6.39 33.81 24.08
C GLN A 38 -6.42 32.79 25.23
N GLY A 39 -5.34 32.04 25.47
CA GLY A 39 -5.31 30.99 26.47
C GLY A 39 -6.06 29.73 26.08
N ASP A 40 -6.47 29.59 24.82
CA ASP A 40 -7.17 28.42 24.31
C ASP A 40 -6.16 27.31 23.88
N TYR A 41 -5.54 26.75 24.90
CA TYR A 41 -4.57 25.66 24.69
C TYR A 41 -5.21 24.37 24.17
N GLN A 42 -6.52 24.17 24.41
CA GLN A 42 -7.23 22.99 23.91
C GLN A 42 -7.39 23.04 22.38
N ALA A 43 -7.76 24.19 21.84
CA ALA A 43 -7.78 24.39 20.40
C ALA A 43 -6.35 24.38 19.79
N ALA A 44 -5.34 24.85 20.54
CA ALA A 44 -3.95 24.80 20.13
C ALA A 44 -3.43 23.35 20.01
N LEU A 45 -3.86 22.41 20.86
CA LEU A 45 -3.55 20.98 20.73
C LEU A 45 -4.07 20.38 19.41
N THR A 46 -5.20 20.86 18.91
CA THR A 46 -5.72 20.44 17.62
C THR A 46 -4.76 20.78 16.48
N VAL A 47 -4.06 21.93 16.57
CA VAL A 47 -3.05 22.31 15.58
C VAL A 47 -1.84 21.37 15.64
N ALA A 48 -1.40 20.98 16.82
CA ALA A 48 -0.33 20.00 17.00
C ALA A 48 -0.73 18.63 16.46
N ARG A 49 -1.95 18.17 16.77
CA ARG A 49 -2.49 16.89 16.26
C ARG A 49 -2.57 16.87 14.74
N GLN A 50 -3.08 17.92 14.12
CA GLN A 50 -3.17 18.05 12.65
C GLN A 50 -1.80 17.92 11.97
N GLN A 51 -0.73 18.45 12.57
CA GLN A 51 0.62 18.30 12.01
C GLN A 51 1.09 16.84 12.02
N VAL A 52 0.87 16.15 13.14
CA VAL A 52 1.22 14.73 13.29
C VAL A 52 0.40 13.87 12.32
N GLU A 53 -0.89 14.16 12.18
CA GLU A 53 -1.78 13.50 11.21
C GLU A 53 -1.39 13.79 9.75
N SER A 54 -0.83 14.98 9.48
CA SER A 54 -0.32 15.35 8.15
C SER A 54 1.09 14.82 7.86
N GLY A 55 1.65 13.99 8.75
CA GLY A 55 2.92 13.31 8.51
C GLY A 55 4.15 13.99 9.12
N ALA A 56 4.00 14.99 9.99
CA ALA A 56 5.11 15.52 10.75
C ALA A 56 5.65 14.43 11.72
N GLN A 57 6.95 14.16 11.63
CA GLN A 57 7.64 13.16 12.45
C GLN A 57 8.24 13.78 13.72
N ILE A 58 8.34 15.11 13.75
CA ILE A 58 8.73 15.95 14.88
C ILE A 58 7.82 17.18 14.83
N ILE A 59 7.42 17.73 15.97
CA ILE A 59 6.71 19.00 16.02
C ILE A 59 7.60 20.07 16.65
N ASP A 60 7.75 21.22 15.97
CA ASP A 60 8.45 22.40 16.46
C ASP A 60 7.49 23.25 17.30
N VAL A 61 7.83 23.53 18.55
CA VAL A 61 7.02 24.32 19.49
C VAL A 61 7.78 25.57 19.90
N ASN A 62 7.24 26.72 19.49
CA ASN A 62 7.80 28.03 19.82
C ASN A 62 6.72 28.92 20.45
N MET A 63 7.09 29.56 21.58
CA MET A 63 6.22 30.48 22.37
C MET A 63 6.83 31.88 22.50
N ASP A 64 7.76 32.27 21.59
CA ASP A 64 8.44 33.55 21.61
C ASP A 64 7.54 34.68 21.07
N GLU A 65 6.67 35.23 21.91
CA GLU A 65 5.86 36.41 21.62
C GLU A 65 6.05 37.46 22.72
N GLY A 66 6.18 38.72 22.34
CA GLY A 66 6.57 39.81 23.24
C GLY A 66 5.60 40.11 24.39
N LEU A 67 4.35 39.71 24.23
CA LEU A 67 3.27 39.90 25.26
C LEU A 67 2.96 38.65 26.06
N LEU A 68 3.60 37.53 25.79
CA LEU A 68 3.40 36.24 26.45
C LEU A 68 4.46 36.01 27.53
N ASP A 69 4.02 35.38 28.65
CA ASP A 69 4.94 34.66 29.54
C ASP A 69 5.35 33.34 28.83
N SER A 70 6.40 33.42 28.02
CA SER A 70 6.83 32.33 27.14
C SER A 70 7.20 31.07 27.93
N GLU A 71 7.80 31.18 29.15
CA GLU A 71 8.15 30.03 29.98
C GLU A 71 6.91 29.30 30.47
N LYS A 72 5.91 30.05 30.93
CA LYS A 72 4.64 29.50 31.41
C LYS A 72 3.84 28.91 30.25
N ALA A 73 3.78 29.57 29.10
CA ALA A 73 3.09 29.11 27.90
C ALA A 73 3.73 27.79 27.40
N MET A 74 5.04 27.72 27.28
CA MET A 74 5.79 26.52 26.90
C MET A 74 5.49 25.37 27.88
N THR A 75 5.63 25.62 29.18
CA THR A 75 5.36 24.60 30.22
C THR A 75 3.92 24.07 30.14
N THR A 76 2.95 24.98 30.00
CA THR A 76 1.53 24.60 29.96
C THR A 76 1.25 23.73 28.72
N PHE A 77 1.68 24.17 27.55
CA PHE A 77 1.39 23.49 26.28
C PHE A 77 2.06 22.12 26.21
N LEU A 78 3.35 22.02 26.61
CA LEU A 78 4.08 20.75 26.61
C LEU A 78 3.50 19.73 27.59
N ASN A 79 3.06 20.17 28.78
CA ASN A 79 2.38 19.28 29.73
C ASN A 79 1.03 18.77 29.16
N MET A 80 0.32 19.58 28.39
CA MET A 80 -0.89 19.14 27.72
C MET A 80 -0.59 18.16 26.58
N ILE A 81 0.45 18.41 25.77
CA ILE A 81 0.93 17.45 24.76
C ILE A 81 1.27 16.11 25.40
N ALA A 82 1.93 16.09 26.54
CA ALA A 82 2.32 14.85 27.22
C ALA A 82 1.11 13.98 27.62
N SER A 83 -0.07 14.56 27.78
CA SER A 83 -1.31 13.83 28.08
C SER A 83 -2.07 13.35 26.85
N GLU A 84 -1.64 13.73 25.64
CA GLU A 84 -2.26 13.40 24.36
C GLU A 84 -1.46 12.33 23.61
N PRO A 85 -1.85 11.05 23.64
CA PRO A 85 -1.09 9.95 23.02
C PRO A 85 -0.85 10.13 21.53
N ASP A 86 -1.83 10.72 20.81
CA ASP A 86 -1.75 10.95 19.36
C ASP A 86 -0.66 11.97 18.98
N ILE A 87 -0.31 12.88 19.90
CA ILE A 87 0.71 13.90 19.69
C ILE A 87 2.03 13.47 20.33
N SER A 88 2.01 12.98 21.57
CA SER A 88 3.19 12.62 22.34
C SER A 88 4.01 11.45 21.78
N ARG A 89 3.48 10.75 20.77
CA ARG A 89 4.18 9.68 20.04
C ARG A 89 5.33 10.16 19.16
N VAL A 90 5.39 11.46 18.84
CA VAL A 90 6.49 12.06 18.07
C VAL A 90 7.36 12.93 18.99
N PRO A 91 8.68 13.04 18.73
CA PRO A 91 9.55 13.95 19.46
C PRO A 91 9.10 15.39 19.35
N VAL A 92 9.39 16.19 20.38
CA VAL A 92 9.14 17.62 20.38
C VAL A 92 10.46 18.36 20.20
N MET A 93 10.48 19.30 19.26
CA MET A 93 11.54 20.29 19.09
C MET A 93 11.12 21.54 19.88
N ILE A 94 11.93 21.90 20.89
CA ILE A 94 11.70 23.08 21.75
C ILE A 94 12.47 24.22 21.11
N ASP A 95 11.72 25.17 20.54
CA ASP A 95 12.27 26.33 19.81
C ASP A 95 12.09 27.61 20.62
N SER A 96 13.18 28.29 20.92
CA SER A 96 13.15 29.63 21.52
C SER A 96 14.50 30.34 21.37
N SER A 97 14.42 31.66 21.27
CA SER A 97 15.58 32.55 21.32
C SER A 97 16.10 32.75 22.75
N LYS A 98 15.31 32.31 23.76
CA LYS A 98 15.64 32.49 25.19
C LYS A 98 15.95 31.16 25.84
N TRP A 99 17.14 31.02 26.39
CA TRP A 99 17.56 29.78 27.06
C TRP A 99 16.62 29.36 28.21
N SER A 100 16.10 30.33 29.00
CA SER A 100 15.18 30.04 30.10
C SER A 100 13.89 29.33 29.64
N VAL A 101 13.37 29.69 28.46
CA VAL A 101 12.20 29.06 27.84
C VAL A 101 12.54 27.63 27.36
N ILE A 102 13.72 27.46 26.74
CA ILE A 102 14.22 26.13 26.35
C ILE A 102 14.33 25.23 27.59
N GLU A 103 14.96 25.71 28.66
CA GLU A 103 15.14 24.93 29.89
C GLU A 103 13.81 24.60 30.58
N ALA A 104 12.83 25.51 30.56
CA ALA A 104 11.49 25.26 31.05
C ALA A 104 10.81 24.13 30.23
N GLY A 105 10.95 24.16 28.91
CA GLY A 105 10.42 23.12 28.03
C GLY A 105 11.09 21.76 28.23
N LEU A 106 12.43 21.72 28.38
CA LEU A 106 13.19 20.49 28.65
C LEU A 106 12.74 19.76 29.90
N LYS A 107 12.26 20.49 30.93
CA LYS A 107 11.71 19.89 32.15
C LYS A 107 10.34 19.23 31.97
N CYS A 108 9.65 19.48 30.88
CA CYS A 108 8.29 19.00 30.63
C CYS A 108 8.26 17.80 29.66
N VAL A 109 9.28 17.61 28.82
CA VAL A 109 9.27 16.60 27.77
C VAL A 109 9.81 15.27 28.30
N GLN A 110 9.08 14.19 28.01
CA GLN A 110 9.49 12.81 28.26
C GLN A 110 10.19 12.24 27.00
N GLY A 111 11.23 11.45 27.20
CA GLY A 111 12.00 10.87 26.10
C GLY A 111 13.13 11.79 25.60
N LYS A 112 13.45 11.77 24.31
CA LYS A 112 14.53 12.59 23.71
C LYS A 112 13.93 13.84 23.04
N PRO A 113 13.98 15.02 23.65
CA PRO A 113 13.63 16.28 23.00
C PRO A 113 14.72 16.75 22.06
N ILE A 114 14.40 17.73 21.22
CA ILE A 114 15.36 18.44 20.38
C ILE A 114 15.37 19.90 20.81
N VAL A 115 16.55 20.47 21.00
CA VAL A 115 16.69 21.90 21.30
C VAL A 115 16.94 22.66 20.00
N ASN A 116 16.13 23.65 19.72
CA ASN A 116 16.28 24.58 18.60
C ASN A 116 16.38 26.01 19.14
N SER A 117 17.56 26.63 19.20
CA SER A 117 18.87 26.17 18.80
C SER A 117 19.96 26.74 19.72
N ILE A 118 21.17 26.22 19.57
CA ILE A 118 22.35 26.87 20.15
C ILE A 118 23.27 27.38 19.04
N SER A 119 24.13 28.35 19.35
CA SER A 119 25.09 28.90 18.39
C SER A 119 26.25 29.53 19.09
N MET A 120 27.35 29.79 18.38
CA MET A 120 28.53 30.49 18.89
C MET A 120 28.40 32.01 18.78
N LYS A 121 27.20 32.55 18.55
CA LYS A 121 26.94 34.00 18.45
C LYS A 121 27.44 34.79 19.67
N GLU A 122 27.19 34.26 20.86
CA GLU A 122 27.60 34.85 22.14
C GLU A 122 28.93 34.27 22.68
N GLY A 123 29.71 33.61 21.82
CA GLY A 123 31.02 33.03 22.12
C GLY A 123 31.01 31.56 22.54
N GLU A 124 32.20 30.96 22.56
CA GLU A 124 32.40 29.52 22.85
C GLU A 124 31.99 29.11 24.27
N GLU A 125 32.17 29.96 25.27
CA GLU A 125 31.89 29.61 26.66
C GLU A 125 30.41 29.35 26.88
N GLN A 126 29.56 30.27 26.41
CA GLN A 126 28.09 30.12 26.48
C GLN A 126 27.61 28.95 25.67
N PHE A 127 28.13 28.73 24.45
CA PHE A 127 27.81 27.61 23.59
C PHE A 127 28.11 26.26 24.29
N LEU A 128 29.28 26.12 24.92
CA LEU A 128 29.68 24.91 25.66
C LEU A 128 28.82 24.70 26.89
N GLU A 129 28.42 25.78 27.61
CA GLU A 129 27.52 25.68 28.78
C GLU A 129 26.14 25.15 28.34
N GLN A 130 25.55 25.74 27.29
CA GLN A 130 24.27 25.31 26.75
C GLN A 130 24.31 23.87 26.22
N ALA A 131 25.36 23.49 25.51
CA ALA A 131 25.57 22.12 25.02
C ALA A 131 25.64 21.10 26.16
N LYS A 132 26.39 21.41 27.26
CA LYS A 132 26.43 20.54 28.45
C LYS A 132 25.06 20.37 29.10
N LYS A 133 24.26 21.42 29.15
CA LYS A 133 22.88 21.33 29.64
C LYS A 133 22.01 20.47 28.74
N CYS A 134 22.08 20.64 27.41
CA CYS A 134 21.37 19.77 26.44
C CYS A 134 21.72 18.30 26.67
N LEU A 135 23.03 17.98 26.80
CA LEU A 135 23.48 16.63 27.04
C LEU A 135 22.95 16.05 28.36
N ARG A 136 22.88 16.86 29.44
CA ARG A 136 22.33 16.43 30.75
C ARG A 136 20.85 16.10 30.68
N TYR A 137 20.07 16.83 29.85
CA TYR A 137 18.68 16.55 29.62
C TYR A 137 18.44 15.41 28.61
N GLY A 138 19.51 14.85 28.00
CA GLY A 138 19.42 13.82 26.98
C GLY A 138 18.83 14.30 25.67
N ALA A 139 18.94 15.61 25.39
CA ALA A 139 18.40 16.23 24.20
C ALA A 139 19.35 16.13 23.00
N ALA A 140 18.81 15.95 21.78
CA ALA A 140 19.50 16.31 20.56
C ALA A 140 19.50 17.84 20.38
N VAL A 141 20.43 18.39 19.60
CA VAL A 141 20.61 19.83 19.51
C VAL A 141 20.77 20.32 18.09
N VAL A 142 19.96 21.32 17.72
CA VAL A 142 20.15 22.10 16.48
C VAL A 142 21.24 23.13 16.75
N VAL A 143 22.26 23.13 15.89
CA VAL A 143 23.41 24.04 15.94
C VAL A 143 23.36 24.92 14.71
N MET A 144 23.04 26.20 14.90
CA MET A 144 23.04 27.16 13.79
C MET A 144 24.46 27.51 13.35
N ALA A 145 24.68 27.64 12.05
CA ALA A 145 25.91 28.19 11.49
C ALA A 145 26.00 29.70 11.72
N PHE A 146 26.20 30.08 13.00
CA PHE A 146 26.21 31.44 13.48
C PHE A 146 27.30 31.59 14.55
N ASP A 147 28.31 32.41 14.27
CA ASP A 147 29.40 32.71 15.21
C ASP A 147 29.45 34.20 15.59
N GLU A 148 30.49 34.58 16.27
CA GLU A 148 30.71 35.94 16.75
C GLU A 148 30.77 37.00 15.64
N LYS A 149 30.98 36.55 14.39
CA LYS A 149 31.05 37.44 13.20
C LYS A 149 29.69 37.53 12.46
N GLY A 150 28.72 36.75 12.85
CA GLY A 150 27.39 36.71 12.25
C GLY A 150 27.01 35.38 11.65
N GLN A 151 25.79 35.33 11.06
CA GLN A 151 25.29 34.14 10.35
C GLN A 151 26.12 33.85 9.10
N ALA A 152 26.38 32.57 8.84
CA ALA A 152 27.08 32.16 7.64
C ALA A 152 26.14 32.23 6.42
N ASP A 153 26.56 32.99 5.42
CA ASP A 153 25.87 33.19 4.14
C ASP A 153 26.46 32.33 3.00
N THR A 154 27.78 32.22 2.96
CA THR A 154 28.51 31.45 1.94
C THR A 154 28.78 30.01 2.35
N LYS A 155 28.90 29.11 1.37
CA LYS A 155 29.24 27.69 1.57
C LYS A 155 30.41 27.50 2.54
N ASP A 156 31.53 28.20 2.30
CA ASP A 156 32.77 28.00 3.07
C ASP A 156 32.60 28.42 4.53
N ARG A 157 31.89 29.50 4.80
CA ARG A 157 31.56 29.97 6.14
C ARG A 157 30.64 29.00 6.87
N LYS A 158 29.62 28.46 6.16
CA LYS A 158 28.71 27.43 6.70
C LYS A 158 29.49 26.20 7.15
N VAL A 159 30.39 25.69 6.32
CA VAL A 159 31.22 24.52 6.61
C VAL A 159 32.23 24.81 7.72
N GLU A 160 32.87 25.97 7.73
CA GLU A 160 33.85 26.38 8.76
C GLU A 160 33.20 26.41 10.16
N ILE A 161 32.05 27.08 10.30
CA ILE A 161 31.36 27.21 11.58
C ILE A 161 30.85 25.85 12.07
N CYS A 162 30.23 25.04 11.18
CA CYS A 162 29.80 23.71 11.56
C CYS A 162 30.96 22.79 11.97
N ALA A 163 32.09 22.86 11.28
CA ALA A 163 33.27 22.07 11.66
C ALA A 163 33.86 22.51 13.02
N ARG A 164 33.92 23.82 13.29
CA ARG A 164 34.32 24.36 14.59
C ARG A 164 33.37 23.89 15.71
N ALA A 165 32.07 23.99 15.48
CA ALA A 165 31.05 23.56 16.41
C ALA A 165 31.11 22.04 16.66
N TYR A 166 31.35 21.23 15.62
CA TYR A 166 31.52 19.79 15.73
C TYR A 166 32.67 19.43 16.67
N ALA A 167 33.86 20.02 16.47
CA ALA A 167 35.02 19.77 17.32
C ALA A 167 34.75 20.18 18.78
N LEU A 168 34.13 21.34 19.01
CA LEU A 168 33.77 21.78 20.35
C LEU A 168 32.80 20.83 21.07
N LEU A 169 31.79 20.37 20.37
CA LEU A 169 30.75 19.47 20.91
C LEU A 169 31.30 18.07 21.18
N THR A 170 32.02 17.48 20.25
CA THR A 170 32.51 16.11 20.39
C THR A 170 33.72 16.01 21.29
N GLU A 171 34.71 16.94 21.18
CA GLU A 171 35.97 16.83 21.90
C GLU A 171 35.91 17.46 23.30
N LYS A 172 35.20 18.61 23.49
CA LYS A 172 35.14 19.32 24.78
C LYS A 172 33.91 18.95 25.63
N VAL A 173 32.80 18.58 25.00
CA VAL A 173 31.54 18.24 25.71
C VAL A 173 31.33 16.72 25.78
N GLY A 174 31.80 15.98 24.78
CA GLY A 174 31.49 14.55 24.58
C GLY A 174 30.09 14.32 24.08
N PHE A 175 29.57 15.24 23.26
CA PHE A 175 28.25 15.14 22.69
C PHE A 175 28.26 14.06 21.61
N PRO A 176 27.25 13.13 21.56
CA PRO A 176 27.14 12.12 20.52
C PRO A 176 26.99 12.77 19.14
N PRO A 177 27.79 12.40 18.12
CA PRO A 177 27.67 12.98 16.78
C PRO A 177 26.28 12.85 16.16
N GLU A 178 25.57 11.75 16.41
CA GLU A 178 24.22 11.46 15.92
C GLU A 178 23.11 12.30 16.58
N ASP A 179 23.42 13.01 17.65
CA ASP A 179 22.52 13.95 18.33
C ASP A 179 22.78 15.41 17.92
N ILE A 180 23.76 15.65 17.01
CA ILE A 180 24.08 16.98 16.49
C ILE A 180 23.31 17.19 15.16
N ILE A 181 22.52 18.24 15.12
CA ILE A 181 21.75 18.64 13.95
C ILE A 181 22.26 19.99 13.50
N PHE A 182 22.93 20.08 12.35
CA PHE A 182 23.38 21.39 11.83
C PHE A 182 22.27 22.08 11.06
N ASP A 183 22.08 23.37 11.34
CA ASP A 183 21.34 24.31 10.50
C ASP A 183 22.33 25.28 9.82
N PRO A 184 22.71 25.01 8.57
CA PRO A 184 23.61 25.89 7.82
C PRO A 184 22.94 27.20 7.33
N ASN A 185 21.80 27.59 7.85
CA ASN A 185 20.96 28.75 7.53
C ASN A 185 20.44 28.73 6.09
N ILE A 186 19.12 28.59 5.95
CA ILE A 186 18.42 28.80 4.66
C ILE A 186 17.99 30.25 4.56
N PHE A 187 18.48 30.94 3.55
CA PHE A 187 18.14 32.34 3.24
C PHE A 187 17.23 32.45 2.04
N ALA A 188 16.51 33.59 1.96
CA ALA A 188 15.63 33.88 0.85
C ALA A 188 16.38 34.04 -0.47
N VAL A 189 15.87 33.38 -1.51
CA VAL A 189 16.33 33.59 -2.90
C VAL A 189 15.33 34.46 -3.67
N ALA A 190 15.69 34.88 -4.89
CA ALA A 190 14.87 35.73 -5.74
C ALA A 190 14.45 37.06 -5.05
N THR A 191 15.34 37.67 -4.32
CA THR A 191 15.10 38.92 -3.59
C THR A 191 15.34 40.16 -4.45
N GLY A 192 15.91 39.99 -5.65
CA GLY A 192 16.38 41.08 -6.50
C GLY A 192 17.76 41.65 -6.11
N ILE A 193 18.42 41.05 -5.09
CA ILE A 193 19.77 41.41 -4.63
C ILE A 193 20.73 40.35 -5.18
N GLU A 194 21.78 40.79 -5.92
CA GLU A 194 22.68 39.89 -6.64
C GLU A 194 23.46 38.94 -5.70
N GLU A 195 23.88 39.42 -4.54
CA GLU A 195 24.59 38.62 -3.52
C GLU A 195 23.71 37.47 -2.98
N HIS A 196 22.39 37.58 -3.07
CA HIS A 196 21.46 36.57 -2.59
C HIS A 196 21.22 35.41 -3.58
N ASN A 197 21.63 35.60 -4.85
CA ASN A 197 21.33 34.62 -5.91
C ASN A 197 21.96 33.24 -5.63
N ASN A 198 23.06 33.20 -4.90
CA ASN A 198 23.79 31.94 -4.63
C ASN A 198 23.36 31.22 -3.34
N TYR A 199 22.52 31.85 -2.53
CA TYR A 199 22.15 31.27 -1.19
C TYR A 199 21.61 29.85 -1.22
N GLY A 200 20.82 29.49 -2.25
CA GLY A 200 20.32 28.14 -2.43
C GLY A 200 21.44 27.13 -2.72
N VAL A 201 22.34 27.51 -3.63
CA VAL A 201 23.53 26.71 -4.00
C VAL A 201 24.47 26.57 -2.81
N ASP A 202 24.75 27.66 -2.09
CA ASP A 202 25.64 27.66 -0.93
C ASP A 202 25.15 26.74 0.18
N PHE A 203 23.84 26.68 0.42
CA PHE A 203 23.27 25.72 1.37
C PHE A 203 23.43 24.28 0.88
N ILE A 204 23.07 23.98 -0.37
CA ILE A 204 23.12 22.63 -0.95
C ILE A 204 24.55 22.09 -0.94
N GLU A 205 25.54 22.91 -1.35
CA GLU A 205 26.94 22.52 -1.37
C GLU A 205 27.57 22.43 0.03
N ALA A 206 27.14 23.29 0.97
CA ALA A 206 27.54 23.18 2.36
C ALA A 206 26.99 21.87 3.00
N ALA A 207 25.72 21.55 2.75
CA ALA A 207 25.12 20.29 3.24
C ALA A 207 25.91 19.07 2.76
N ARG A 208 26.27 19.03 1.46
CA ARG A 208 27.09 17.96 0.87
C ARG A 208 28.43 17.83 1.54
N GLU A 209 29.12 18.94 1.76
CA GLU A 209 30.46 18.94 2.35
C GLU A 209 30.41 18.61 3.85
N ILE A 210 29.44 19.11 4.61
CA ILE A 210 29.26 18.80 6.03
C ILE A 210 28.98 17.32 6.19
N LYS A 211 28.06 16.75 5.41
CA LYS A 211 27.72 15.31 5.48
C LYS A 211 28.90 14.41 5.10
N ARG A 212 29.70 14.84 4.13
CA ARG A 212 30.93 14.15 3.74
C ARG A 212 31.97 14.12 4.85
N ARG A 213 32.13 15.25 5.59
CA ARG A 213 33.11 15.36 6.71
C ARG A 213 32.63 14.66 7.97
N PHE A 214 31.32 14.79 8.25
CA PHE A 214 30.70 14.32 9.50
C PHE A 214 29.47 13.47 9.17
N PRO A 215 29.63 12.21 8.74
CA PRO A 215 28.53 11.40 8.20
C PRO A 215 27.43 11.08 9.21
N LEU A 216 27.70 11.15 10.51
CA LEU A 216 26.75 10.83 11.58
C LEU A 216 25.85 12.00 11.97
N VAL A 217 26.22 13.24 11.67
CA VAL A 217 25.41 14.41 12.03
C VAL A 217 24.19 14.52 11.12
N HIS A 218 23.13 15.17 11.62
CA HIS A 218 21.96 15.54 10.83
C HIS A 218 22.10 16.95 10.27
N ILE A 219 21.37 17.25 9.16
CA ILE A 219 21.31 18.57 8.55
C ILE A 219 19.85 18.98 8.44
N SER A 220 19.50 20.10 9.05
CA SER A 220 18.17 20.69 9.05
C SER A 220 18.18 22.13 8.54
N GLY A 221 17.00 22.74 8.46
CA GLY A 221 16.82 24.16 8.17
C GLY A 221 15.37 24.55 8.02
N GLY A 222 15.09 25.84 8.23
CA GLY A 222 13.77 26.42 8.02
C GLY A 222 13.46 26.62 6.55
N VAL A 223 12.86 25.62 5.88
CA VAL A 223 12.61 25.61 4.42
C VAL A 223 11.75 26.77 3.97
N SER A 224 10.79 27.20 4.78
CA SER A 224 9.90 28.33 4.49
C SER A 224 10.64 29.66 4.29
N ASN A 225 11.87 29.81 4.79
CA ASN A 225 12.69 31.01 4.61
C ASN A 225 13.09 31.22 3.16
N LEU A 226 13.34 30.14 2.41
CA LEU A 226 13.77 30.19 1.01
C LEU A 226 12.86 31.06 0.14
N SER A 227 11.56 30.93 0.33
CA SER A 227 10.51 31.54 -0.50
C SER A 227 9.93 32.82 0.10
N PHE A 228 10.66 33.49 0.98
CA PHE A 228 10.19 34.70 1.66
C PHE A 228 9.79 35.82 0.68
N SER A 229 10.48 35.92 -0.46
CA SER A 229 10.21 36.89 -1.54
C SER A 229 8.85 36.70 -2.22
N PHE A 230 8.24 35.50 -2.06
CA PHE A 230 6.96 35.11 -2.65
C PHE A 230 5.83 35.03 -1.63
N ARG A 231 5.94 35.67 -0.48
CA ARG A 231 4.83 35.70 0.50
C ARG A 231 3.53 36.17 -0.14
N GLY A 232 2.45 35.42 0.06
CA GLY A 232 1.14 35.67 -0.55
C GLY A 232 0.93 35.02 -1.92
N ASN A 233 1.87 34.19 -2.38
CA ASN A 233 1.73 33.33 -3.56
C ASN A 233 2.06 31.90 -3.17
N GLU A 234 1.13 31.24 -2.45
CA GLU A 234 1.35 29.91 -1.88
C GLU A 234 1.72 28.85 -2.93
N PRO A 235 1.10 28.77 -4.13
CA PRO A 235 1.48 27.76 -5.11
C PRO A 235 2.96 27.84 -5.54
N VAL A 236 3.48 29.03 -5.75
CA VAL A 236 4.89 29.22 -6.11
C VAL A 236 5.79 28.88 -4.92
N ARG A 237 5.39 29.24 -3.70
CA ARG A 237 6.14 28.93 -2.48
C ARG A 237 6.24 27.42 -2.25
N GLU A 238 5.14 26.70 -2.36
CA GLU A 238 5.08 25.25 -2.22
C GLU A 238 5.98 24.55 -3.25
N ALA A 239 5.93 25.01 -4.51
CA ALA A 239 6.80 24.51 -5.56
C ALA A 239 8.29 24.81 -5.27
N MET A 240 8.61 26.02 -4.77
CA MET A 240 9.98 26.38 -4.37
C MET A 240 10.50 25.50 -3.24
N HIS A 241 9.68 25.21 -2.22
CA HIS A 241 10.06 24.31 -1.14
C HIS A 241 10.38 22.92 -1.67
N SER A 242 9.52 22.38 -2.53
CA SER A 242 9.67 21.04 -3.08
C SER A 242 10.91 20.93 -4.00
N VAL A 243 11.15 21.90 -4.86
CA VAL A 243 12.35 21.93 -5.72
C VAL A 243 13.63 22.05 -4.88
N PHE A 244 13.64 22.92 -3.89
CA PHE A 244 14.80 23.06 -3.00
C PHE A 244 15.08 21.77 -2.24
N LEU A 245 14.07 21.17 -1.62
CA LEU A 245 14.19 19.92 -0.88
C LEU A 245 14.70 18.79 -1.75
N TYR A 246 14.22 18.68 -3.00
CA TYR A 246 14.70 17.67 -3.94
C TYR A 246 16.22 17.71 -4.13
N HIS A 247 16.80 18.90 -4.26
CA HIS A 247 18.25 19.06 -4.41
C HIS A 247 19.01 18.98 -3.07
N ALA A 248 18.46 19.54 -2.01
CA ALA A 248 19.09 19.56 -0.69
C ALA A 248 19.14 18.16 -0.05
N ILE A 249 18.08 17.34 -0.20
CA ILE A 249 18.05 15.95 0.27
C ILE A 249 19.11 15.12 -0.46
N LYS A 250 19.24 15.27 -1.77
CA LYS A 250 20.29 14.61 -2.55
C LYS A 250 21.73 15.04 -2.13
N ALA A 251 21.85 16.22 -1.55
CA ALA A 251 23.11 16.72 -1.02
C ALA A 251 23.39 16.27 0.43
N GLY A 252 22.42 15.64 1.11
CA GLY A 252 22.56 15.10 2.45
C GLY A 252 21.77 15.82 3.54
N MET A 253 20.87 16.75 3.20
CA MET A 253 19.88 17.27 4.14
C MET A 253 18.88 16.17 4.47
N ASP A 254 18.72 15.83 5.73
CA ASP A 254 17.89 14.72 6.20
C ASP A 254 16.75 15.15 7.14
N MET A 255 16.67 16.42 7.49
CA MET A 255 15.59 17.02 8.26
C MET A 255 15.16 18.37 7.64
N GLY A 256 13.90 18.77 7.81
CA GLY A 256 13.45 20.09 7.38
C GLY A 256 12.27 20.60 8.20
N ILE A 257 12.38 21.86 8.64
CA ILE A 257 11.28 22.55 9.31
C ILE A 257 10.40 23.14 8.22
N VAL A 258 9.23 22.55 8.03
CA VAL A 258 8.34 22.86 6.91
C VAL A 258 6.90 22.45 7.21
N ASN A 259 5.94 23.06 6.56
CA ASN A 259 4.56 22.61 6.61
C ASN A 259 4.39 21.31 5.80
N ALA A 260 4.38 20.17 6.48
CA ALA A 260 4.25 18.85 5.86
C ALA A 260 2.99 18.69 4.98
N GLY A 261 1.92 19.43 5.27
CA GLY A 261 0.67 19.40 4.49
C GLY A 261 0.68 20.25 3.21
N GLN A 262 1.80 20.95 2.92
CA GLN A 262 1.93 21.89 1.78
C GLN A 262 3.15 21.60 0.92
N LEU A 263 3.65 20.38 0.89
CA LEU A 263 4.71 19.95 -0.03
C LEU A 263 4.08 19.33 -1.28
N THR A 264 4.37 19.89 -2.42
CA THR A 264 4.00 19.34 -3.73
C THR A 264 5.04 18.29 -4.15
N VAL A 265 4.63 17.19 -4.74
CA VAL A 265 5.58 16.22 -5.32
C VAL A 265 6.38 16.93 -6.43
N TYR A 266 7.70 16.75 -6.43
CA TYR A 266 8.59 17.46 -7.38
C TYR A 266 8.18 17.24 -8.86
N ASP A 267 7.77 16.02 -9.21
CA ASP A 267 7.36 15.67 -10.57
C ASP A 267 5.97 16.20 -10.94
N ASP A 268 5.14 16.54 -9.95
CA ASP A 268 3.80 17.10 -10.15
C ASP A 268 3.83 18.64 -10.36
N ILE A 269 4.98 19.27 -10.12
CA ILE A 269 5.15 20.71 -10.41
C ILE A 269 5.13 20.89 -11.93
N PRO A 270 4.29 21.82 -12.47
CA PRO A 270 4.30 22.14 -13.89
C PRO A 270 5.71 22.36 -14.42
N ALA A 271 6.07 21.70 -15.52
CA ALA A 271 7.46 21.65 -16.01
C ALA A 271 8.06 23.04 -16.24
N ASP A 272 7.27 23.98 -16.75
CA ASP A 272 7.66 25.39 -16.96
C ASP A 272 7.94 26.12 -15.63
N LEU A 273 7.09 25.93 -14.62
CA LEU A 273 7.29 26.50 -13.28
C LEU A 273 8.50 25.83 -12.59
N ARG A 274 8.64 24.54 -12.69
CA ARG A 274 9.75 23.79 -12.10
C ARG A 274 11.10 24.25 -12.66
N GLU A 275 11.21 24.41 -13.98
CA GLU A 275 12.43 24.90 -14.62
C GLU A 275 12.80 26.30 -14.14
N LEU A 276 11.83 27.21 -14.07
CA LEU A 276 12.03 28.59 -13.59
C LEU A 276 12.50 28.63 -12.11
N ILE A 277 11.94 27.76 -11.28
CA ILE A 277 12.32 27.62 -9.88
C ILE A 277 13.72 27.00 -9.74
N GLU A 278 14.04 25.98 -10.54
CA GLU A 278 15.38 25.40 -10.55
C GLU A 278 16.44 26.41 -10.98
N ASP A 279 16.13 27.25 -12.00
CA ASP A 279 17.03 28.33 -12.44
C ASP A 279 17.36 29.30 -11.30
N VAL A 280 16.36 29.57 -10.42
CA VAL A 280 16.55 30.41 -9.22
C VAL A 280 17.29 29.68 -8.12
N VAL A 281 16.84 28.50 -7.73
CA VAL A 281 17.41 27.75 -6.58
C VAL A 281 18.85 27.34 -6.84
N LEU A 282 19.17 27.00 -8.08
CA LEU A 282 20.50 26.54 -8.50
C LEU A 282 21.33 27.65 -9.16
N ASN A 283 20.82 28.87 -9.17
CA ASN A 283 21.49 30.06 -9.77
C ASN A 283 22.03 29.77 -11.18
N ARG A 284 21.22 29.16 -12.05
CA ARG A 284 21.63 28.71 -13.38
C ARG A 284 21.75 29.86 -14.39
N ARG A 285 21.05 31.00 -14.13
CA ARG A 285 20.93 32.13 -15.05
C ARG A 285 20.89 33.43 -14.29
N ALA A 286 21.48 34.47 -14.85
CA ALA A 286 21.48 35.82 -14.26
C ALA A 286 20.07 36.46 -14.22
N ASP A 287 19.18 36.10 -15.18
CA ASP A 287 17.82 36.64 -15.31
C ASP A 287 16.76 35.75 -14.62
N SER A 288 17.17 34.76 -13.83
CA SER A 288 16.26 33.74 -13.24
C SER A 288 15.23 34.37 -12.32
N THR A 289 15.60 35.34 -11.51
CA THR A 289 14.69 36.05 -10.59
C THR A 289 13.56 36.76 -11.34
N ASP A 290 13.92 37.54 -12.37
CA ASP A 290 12.94 38.32 -13.15
C ASP A 290 11.95 37.39 -13.88
N ARG A 291 12.44 36.31 -14.47
CA ARG A 291 11.62 35.30 -15.15
C ARG A 291 10.64 34.62 -14.21
N LEU A 292 11.09 34.26 -13.00
CA LEU A 292 10.20 33.62 -12.00
C LEU A 292 9.17 34.61 -11.47
N LEU A 293 9.54 35.90 -11.24
CA LEU A 293 8.63 36.95 -10.79
C LEU A 293 7.53 37.22 -11.83
N GLU A 294 7.89 37.27 -13.11
CA GLU A 294 6.93 37.44 -14.21
C GLU A 294 5.97 36.24 -14.30
N ALA A 295 6.49 35.01 -14.24
CA ALA A 295 5.70 33.82 -14.28
C ALA A 295 4.80 33.66 -13.03
N ALA A 296 5.29 34.07 -11.86
CA ALA A 296 4.55 33.98 -10.59
C ALA A 296 3.23 34.75 -10.60
N GLN A 297 3.10 35.81 -11.42
CA GLN A 297 1.84 36.51 -11.60
C GLN A 297 0.76 35.66 -12.28
N ARG A 298 1.15 34.76 -13.17
CA ARG A 298 0.24 33.84 -13.87
C ARG A 298 -0.30 32.76 -12.92
N PHE A 299 0.50 32.31 -11.97
CA PHE A 299 0.12 31.30 -10.99
C PHE A 299 -0.61 31.85 -9.76
N LYS A 300 -0.71 33.17 -9.60
CA LYS A 300 -1.41 33.83 -8.49
C LYS A 300 -2.93 33.69 -8.55
N GLY A 301 -3.51 33.35 -9.71
CA GLY A 301 -4.96 33.24 -9.95
C GLY A 301 -5.51 31.82 -10.03
N GLU A 302 -4.69 30.82 -10.37
CA GLU A 302 -5.19 29.45 -10.64
C GLU A 302 -4.97 28.46 -9.47
N GLY A 303 -4.06 28.70 -8.57
CA GLY A 303 -3.72 27.80 -7.45
C GLY A 303 -4.35 28.14 -6.10
N ALA A 304 -4.92 29.32 -5.94
CA ALA A 304 -5.50 29.80 -4.68
C ALA A 304 -7.01 29.61 -4.56
N LYS A 305 -7.62 28.68 -5.29
CA LYS A 305 -8.79 28.02 -4.78
C LYS A 305 -8.31 26.94 -3.79
N LYS A 306 -7.86 27.33 -2.57
CA LYS A 306 -8.45 26.65 -1.44
C LYS A 306 -9.91 26.48 -1.84
N ARG A 307 -10.38 25.23 -2.01
CA ARG A 307 -11.80 24.97 -1.88
C ARG A 307 -12.17 25.65 -0.57
N GLU A 308 -12.76 26.85 -0.62
CA GLU A 308 -13.72 27.23 0.41
C GLU A 308 -14.58 25.99 0.49
N VAL A 309 -14.49 25.32 1.61
CA VAL A 309 -15.38 24.19 1.90
C VAL A 309 -16.73 24.85 1.72
N ASP A 310 -17.44 24.48 0.66
CA ASP A 310 -18.77 25.03 0.43
C ASP A 310 -19.63 24.60 1.61
N LEU A 311 -19.76 25.48 2.58
CA LEU A 311 -20.54 25.28 3.79
C LEU A 311 -21.98 25.73 3.60
N THR A 312 -22.41 26.07 2.38
CA THR A 312 -23.80 26.49 2.11
C THR A 312 -24.80 25.40 2.50
N TRP A 313 -24.42 24.13 2.36
CA TRP A 313 -25.21 22.99 2.83
C TRP A 313 -25.43 22.97 4.34
N ARG A 314 -24.60 23.63 5.14
CA ARG A 314 -24.79 23.76 6.60
C ARG A 314 -26.01 24.58 6.97
N ASN A 315 -26.54 25.41 6.06
CA ASN A 315 -27.72 26.24 6.27
C ASN A 315 -29.04 25.50 6.01
N THR A 316 -29.00 24.21 5.70
CA THR A 316 -30.19 23.36 5.44
C THR A 316 -30.66 22.66 6.73
N THR A 317 -31.76 21.89 6.64
CA THR A 317 -32.25 21.09 7.76
C THR A 317 -31.26 20.04 8.20
N VAL A 318 -31.34 19.55 9.43
CA VAL A 318 -30.40 18.53 9.94
C VAL A 318 -30.50 17.23 9.14
N GLU A 319 -31.68 16.88 8.66
CA GLU A 319 -31.92 15.70 7.82
C GLU A 319 -31.19 15.82 6.48
N GLU A 320 -31.26 16.99 5.84
CA GLU A 320 -30.55 17.27 4.58
C GLU A 320 -29.02 17.36 4.83
N ARG A 321 -28.57 17.86 5.98
CA ARG A 321 -27.15 17.88 6.34
C ARG A 321 -26.60 16.47 6.54
N LEU A 322 -27.30 15.60 7.25
CA LEU A 322 -26.92 14.20 7.43
C LEU A 322 -26.85 13.45 6.09
N LYS A 323 -27.87 13.65 5.24
CA LYS A 323 -27.89 13.10 3.88
C LYS A 323 -26.72 13.60 3.05
N HIS A 324 -26.44 14.92 3.08
CA HIS A 324 -25.30 15.50 2.36
C HIS A 324 -23.96 14.92 2.85
N ALA A 325 -23.79 14.81 4.17
CA ALA A 325 -22.58 14.23 4.77
C ALA A 325 -22.35 12.78 4.32
N LEU A 326 -23.42 11.97 4.27
CA LEU A 326 -23.36 10.60 3.78
C LEU A 326 -23.00 10.53 2.29
N VAL A 327 -23.71 11.29 1.42
CA VAL A 327 -23.46 11.27 -0.03
C VAL A 327 -22.05 11.75 -0.38
N HIS A 328 -21.49 12.71 0.36
CA HIS A 328 -20.16 13.27 0.09
C HIS A 328 -19.03 12.69 0.94
N GLY A 329 -19.34 11.77 1.86
CA GLY A 329 -18.34 11.12 2.72
C GLY A 329 -17.69 12.07 3.73
N ILE A 330 -18.43 13.08 4.24
CA ILE A 330 -17.94 14.14 5.14
C ILE A 330 -18.16 13.70 6.60
N THR A 331 -17.10 13.60 7.38
CA THR A 331 -17.13 13.19 8.79
C THR A 331 -17.11 14.36 9.77
N ASP A 332 -16.65 15.55 9.38
CA ASP A 332 -16.32 16.67 10.25
C ASP A 332 -17.48 17.17 11.14
N PHE A 333 -18.72 17.02 10.69
CA PHE A 333 -19.91 17.52 11.39
C PHE A 333 -20.88 16.42 11.80
N ILE A 334 -20.54 15.16 11.53
CA ILE A 334 -21.50 14.05 11.62
C ILE A 334 -22.02 13.87 13.06
N GLU A 335 -21.18 13.99 14.07
CA GLU A 335 -21.60 13.83 15.47
C GLU A 335 -22.51 14.97 15.93
N ILE A 336 -22.18 16.21 15.54
CA ILE A 336 -22.98 17.39 15.87
C ILE A 336 -24.37 17.29 15.23
N ASP A 337 -24.43 16.93 13.95
CA ASP A 337 -25.69 16.80 13.22
C ASP A 337 -26.51 15.59 13.70
N THR A 338 -25.82 14.49 14.06
CA THR A 338 -26.48 13.32 14.64
C THR A 338 -27.08 13.64 16.02
N GLU A 339 -26.38 14.43 16.84
CA GLU A 339 -26.94 14.88 18.13
C GLU A 339 -28.13 15.83 17.96
N GLU A 340 -28.05 16.77 17.01
CA GLU A 340 -29.19 17.65 16.72
C GLU A 340 -30.40 16.86 16.23
N ALA A 341 -30.20 15.85 15.37
CA ALA A 341 -31.26 14.97 14.91
C ALA A 341 -31.84 14.13 16.07
N ARG A 342 -30.95 13.58 16.94
CA ARG A 342 -31.35 12.82 18.10
C ARG A 342 -32.24 13.65 19.10
N ALA A 343 -31.86 14.90 19.33
CA ALA A 343 -32.61 15.80 20.22
C ALA A 343 -34.00 16.14 19.67
N LYS A 344 -34.20 16.05 18.36
CA LYS A 344 -35.51 16.30 17.70
C LYS A 344 -36.33 15.03 17.53
N ALA A 345 -35.72 13.87 17.59
CA ALA A 345 -36.38 12.58 17.41
C ALA A 345 -36.98 12.06 18.72
N ASP A 346 -38.14 11.40 18.63
CA ASP A 346 -38.76 10.76 19.79
C ASP A 346 -37.91 9.63 20.38
N LYS A 347 -37.12 8.97 19.52
CA LYS A 347 -36.20 7.89 19.86
C LYS A 347 -34.90 7.99 19.08
N PRO A 348 -33.75 7.63 19.68
CA PRO A 348 -32.45 7.57 18.94
C PRO A 348 -32.49 6.69 17.69
N LEU A 349 -33.26 5.61 17.71
CA LEU A 349 -33.44 4.70 16.57
C LEU A 349 -34.05 5.42 15.36
N HIS A 350 -34.94 6.36 15.54
CA HIS A 350 -35.58 7.12 14.45
C HIS A 350 -34.57 7.97 13.64
N VAL A 351 -33.42 8.32 14.22
CA VAL A 351 -32.33 9.01 13.48
C VAL A 351 -31.68 8.07 12.48
N ILE A 352 -31.49 6.80 12.87
CA ILE A 352 -30.94 5.78 11.99
C ILE A 352 -31.93 5.45 10.86
N GLU A 353 -33.17 5.10 11.23
CA GLU A 353 -34.24 4.70 10.30
C GLU A 353 -34.69 5.83 9.35
N GLY A 354 -34.63 7.07 9.83
CA GLY A 354 -35.02 8.24 9.06
C GLY A 354 -33.88 8.81 8.24
N PRO A 355 -33.24 9.90 8.71
CA PRO A 355 -32.30 10.68 7.90
C PRO A 355 -31.04 9.90 7.47
N LEU A 356 -30.49 9.04 8.34
CA LEU A 356 -29.28 8.30 8.00
C LEU A 356 -29.56 7.23 6.93
N MET A 357 -30.63 6.45 7.09
CA MET A 357 -31.01 5.46 6.08
C MET A 357 -31.50 6.12 4.78
N ALA A 358 -32.18 7.25 4.84
CA ALA A 358 -32.55 8.00 3.65
C ALA A 358 -31.31 8.45 2.86
N GLY A 359 -30.24 8.91 3.55
CA GLY A 359 -28.97 9.24 2.94
C GLY A 359 -28.29 8.04 2.31
N MET A 360 -28.25 6.90 3.00
CA MET A 360 -27.64 5.66 2.49
C MET A 360 -28.41 5.07 1.30
N ASN A 361 -29.73 5.18 1.28
CA ASN A 361 -30.54 4.77 0.11
C ASN A 361 -30.15 5.59 -1.14
N VAL A 362 -29.95 6.92 -1.00
CA VAL A 362 -29.42 7.76 -2.10
C VAL A 362 -28.03 7.31 -2.55
N VAL A 363 -27.14 6.97 -1.63
CA VAL A 363 -25.83 6.41 -1.95
C VAL A 363 -25.98 5.11 -2.74
N GLY A 364 -26.85 4.20 -2.31
CA GLY A 364 -27.14 2.94 -2.98
C GLY A 364 -27.71 3.14 -4.40
N ASP A 365 -28.63 4.06 -4.56
CA ASP A 365 -29.24 4.39 -5.87
C ASP A 365 -28.21 5.00 -6.83
N LEU A 366 -27.36 5.92 -6.34
CA LEU A 366 -26.29 6.54 -7.13
C LEU A 366 -25.22 5.50 -7.54
N PHE A 367 -24.87 4.58 -6.64
CA PHE A 367 -23.93 3.51 -6.93
C PHE A 367 -24.50 2.51 -7.93
N GLY A 368 -25.75 2.06 -7.74
CA GLY A 368 -26.43 1.16 -8.67
C GLY A 368 -26.64 1.77 -10.06
N ALA A 369 -26.81 3.11 -10.14
CA ALA A 369 -26.91 3.85 -11.40
C ALA A 369 -25.55 4.17 -12.06
N GLY A 370 -24.43 3.75 -11.45
CA GLY A 370 -23.07 4.05 -11.92
C GLY A 370 -22.67 5.53 -11.80
N LYS A 371 -23.39 6.31 -11.00
CA LYS A 371 -23.12 7.74 -10.75
C LYS A 371 -22.26 7.99 -9.52
N MET A 372 -22.02 6.97 -8.72
CA MET A 372 -21.11 6.97 -7.56
C MET A 372 -20.18 5.78 -7.68
N PHE A 373 -18.93 5.93 -7.23
CA PHE A 373 -17.90 4.90 -7.33
C PHE A 373 -17.64 4.24 -5.98
N LEU A 374 -17.09 3.04 -6.00
CA LEU A 374 -16.84 2.24 -4.80
C LEU A 374 -16.08 2.99 -3.68
N PRO A 375 -14.99 3.76 -3.95
CA PRO A 375 -14.32 4.52 -2.90
C PRO A 375 -15.24 5.51 -2.18
N GLN A 376 -16.17 6.13 -2.89
CA GLN A 376 -17.14 7.08 -2.33
C GLN A 376 -18.15 6.34 -1.43
N VAL A 377 -18.62 5.15 -1.86
CA VAL A 377 -19.55 4.33 -1.04
C VAL A 377 -18.88 3.90 0.26
N VAL A 378 -17.61 3.50 0.22
CA VAL A 378 -16.87 3.10 1.42
C VAL A 378 -16.66 4.30 2.37
N LYS A 379 -16.43 5.51 1.84
CA LYS A 379 -16.41 6.76 2.62
C LYS A 379 -17.77 7.06 3.26
N SER A 380 -18.86 6.90 2.52
CA SER A 380 -20.23 7.04 3.04
C SER A 380 -20.50 6.05 4.19
N ALA A 381 -20.04 4.81 4.05
CA ALA A 381 -20.11 3.79 5.09
C ALA A 381 -19.40 4.22 6.39
N ARG A 382 -18.24 4.84 6.27
CA ARG A 382 -17.50 5.38 7.41
C ARG A 382 -18.32 6.46 8.14
N VAL A 383 -18.95 7.39 7.40
CA VAL A 383 -19.83 8.42 7.97
C VAL A 383 -21.00 7.77 8.72
N MET A 384 -21.65 6.79 8.12
CA MET A 384 -22.76 6.04 8.75
C MET A 384 -22.33 5.36 10.04
N LYS A 385 -21.19 4.63 10.02
CA LYS A 385 -20.65 3.95 11.20
C LYS A 385 -20.34 4.93 12.34
N GLN A 386 -19.80 6.09 12.02
CA GLN A 386 -19.52 7.12 13.04
C GLN A 386 -20.80 7.68 13.65
N ALA A 387 -21.82 7.96 12.84
CA ALA A 387 -23.13 8.39 13.35
C ALA A 387 -23.80 7.34 14.26
N VAL A 388 -23.77 6.06 13.85
CA VAL A 388 -24.31 4.96 14.63
C VAL A 388 -23.52 4.76 15.93
N ALA A 389 -22.19 4.83 15.89
CA ALA A 389 -21.34 4.74 17.07
C ALA A 389 -21.65 5.85 18.08
N TYR A 390 -21.92 7.06 17.60
CA TYR A 390 -22.38 8.18 18.46
C TYR A 390 -23.73 7.87 19.12
N LEU A 391 -24.66 7.25 18.41
CA LEU A 391 -26.01 6.90 18.93
C LEU A 391 -26.01 5.67 19.85
N GLN A 392 -25.00 4.82 19.80
CA GLN A 392 -24.92 3.56 20.52
C GLN A 392 -25.20 3.67 22.04
N PRO A 393 -24.58 4.61 22.77
CA PRO A 393 -24.85 4.76 24.22
C PRO A 393 -26.32 5.10 24.52
N TYR A 394 -26.95 5.91 23.66
CA TYR A 394 -28.34 6.30 23.79
C TYR A 394 -29.31 5.16 23.49
N LEU A 395 -29.01 4.36 22.48
CA LEU A 395 -29.75 3.13 22.14
C LEU A 395 -29.67 2.10 23.28
N GLU A 396 -28.49 1.92 23.88
CA GLU A 396 -28.32 1.03 25.03
C GLU A 396 -29.05 1.54 26.28
N ALA A 397 -29.07 2.87 26.50
CA ALA A 397 -29.83 3.46 27.61
C ALA A 397 -31.34 3.29 27.42
N GLU A 398 -31.86 3.47 26.21
CA GLU A 398 -33.26 3.24 25.86
C GLU A 398 -33.64 1.76 25.98
N LYS A 399 -32.78 0.82 25.52
CA LYS A 399 -32.97 -0.63 25.73
C LYS A 399 -33.13 -1.00 27.21
N ARG A 400 -32.30 -0.41 28.06
CA ARG A 400 -32.38 -0.66 29.53
C ARG A 400 -33.68 -0.11 30.10
N ALA A 401 -34.21 0.97 29.52
CA ALA A 401 -35.43 1.64 30.02
C ALA A 401 -36.73 1.00 29.51
N SER A 402 -36.76 0.47 28.30
CA SER A 402 -37.97 0.08 27.57
C SER A 402 -38.14 -1.43 27.33
N GLY A 403 -37.15 -2.27 27.50
CA GLY A 403 -37.22 -3.73 27.25
C GLY A 403 -37.58 -4.12 25.82
N LEU A 404 -37.42 -3.23 24.82
CA LEU A 404 -37.82 -3.43 23.42
C LEU A 404 -36.70 -3.89 22.53
N ILE A 405 -37.04 -4.74 21.56
CA ILE A 405 -36.19 -5.46 20.62
C ILE A 405 -35.83 -4.56 19.40
N GLU A 406 -34.60 -4.70 18.87
CA GLU A 406 -34.10 -4.04 17.66
C GLU A 406 -35.03 -4.28 16.47
N MET A 407 -35.07 -3.31 15.50
CA MET A 407 -35.53 -3.68 14.16
C MET A 407 -34.56 -4.73 13.57
N PRO A 408 -35.08 -5.85 13.07
CA PRO A 408 -34.22 -6.83 12.45
C PRO A 408 -33.55 -6.22 11.19
N PRO A 409 -32.29 -6.55 10.93
CA PRO A 409 -31.66 -6.21 9.65
C PRO A 409 -32.49 -6.79 8.51
N LYS A 410 -32.37 -6.24 7.30
CA LYS A 410 -33.06 -6.75 6.10
C LYS A 410 -32.78 -8.24 5.84
N GLY A 411 -31.71 -8.74 6.42
CA GLY A 411 -31.26 -10.13 6.39
C GLY A 411 -29.84 -10.26 6.88
N LYS A 412 -29.43 -11.50 7.22
CA LYS A 412 -28.09 -11.85 7.70
C LYS A 412 -27.30 -12.54 6.61
N VAL A 413 -26.12 -12.00 6.29
CA VAL A 413 -25.22 -12.53 5.28
C VAL A 413 -23.93 -12.98 5.95
N LEU A 414 -23.65 -14.26 5.95
CA LEU A 414 -22.39 -14.82 6.46
C LEU A 414 -21.36 -14.80 5.33
N MET A 415 -20.18 -14.26 5.59
CA MET A 415 -19.10 -14.14 4.61
C MET A 415 -17.84 -14.84 5.09
N ALA A 416 -17.17 -15.57 4.20
CA ALA A 416 -15.91 -16.24 4.51
C ALA A 416 -14.99 -16.33 3.28
N THR A 417 -13.68 -16.19 3.49
CA THR A 417 -12.68 -16.69 2.54
C THR A 417 -12.43 -18.16 2.87
N VAL A 418 -12.59 -19.03 1.87
CA VAL A 418 -12.56 -20.47 2.07
C VAL A 418 -11.23 -20.99 2.60
N LYS A 419 -11.23 -22.20 3.13
CA LYS A 419 -10.07 -22.88 3.69
C LYS A 419 -8.86 -22.83 2.75
N GLY A 420 -7.70 -22.52 3.34
CA GLY A 420 -6.43 -22.44 2.61
C GLY A 420 -6.20 -21.16 1.78
N ASP A 421 -7.17 -20.26 1.70
CA ASP A 421 -7.04 -18.98 1.00
C ASP A 421 -6.98 -17.81 1.99
N VAL A 422 -6.12 -16.83 1.71
CA VAL A 422 -5.83 -15.69 2.60
C VAL A 422 -6.28 -14.35 2.03
N HIS A 423 -6.80 -14.33 0.81
CA HIS A 423 -7.13 -13.10 0.08
C HIS A 423 -8.55 -12.64 0.45
N ASP A 424 -8.66 -11.50 1.13
CA ASP A 424 -9.90 -11.00 1.69
C ASP A 424 -10.34 -9.62 1.22
N ILE A 425 -9.55 -8.88 0.42
CA ILE A 425 -9.87 -7.51 0.00
C ILE A 425 -11.25 -7.44 -0.67
N GLY A 426 -11.50 -8.30 -1.67
CA GLY A 426 -12.80 -8.33 -2.36
C GLY A 426 -13.98 -8.69 -1.45
N LYS A 427 -13.77 -9.66 -0.53
CA LYS A 427 -14.79 -10.05 0.46
C LYS A 427 -15.13 -8.88 1.39
N ASN A 428 -14.10 -8.16 1.88
CA ASN A 428 -14.27 -7.03 2.78
C ASN A 428 -15.03 -5.89 2.11
N ILE A 429 -14.73 -5.60 0.83
CA ILE A 429 -15.45 -4.61 0.03
C ILE A 429 -16.94 -4.98 -0.07
N VAL A 430 -17.26 -6.22 -0.45
CA VAL A 430 -18.65 -6.69 -0.54
C VAL A 430 -19.35 -6.60 0.82
N GLY A 431 -18.67 -6.99 1.90
CA GLY A 431 -19.18 -6.90 3.27
C GLY A 431 -19.57 -5.48 3.66
N VAL A 432 -18.68 -4.51 3.38
CA VAL A 432 -18.94 -3.07 3.63
C VAL A 432 -20.15 -2.57 2.84
N VAL A 433 -20.21 -2.89 1.56
CA VAL A 433 -21.33 -2.47 0.68
C VAL A 433 -22.67 -3.06 1.15
N LEU A 434 -22.70 -4.31 1.61
CA LEU A 434 -23.90 -4.93 2.17
C LEU A 434 -24.30 -4.28 3.51
N GLN A 435 -23.37 -4.03 4.41
CA GLN A 435 -23.63 -3.33 5.68
C GLN A 435 -24.22 -1.95 5.44
N CYS A 436 -23.74 -1.21 4.43
CA CYS A 436 -24.27 0.08 4.03
C CYS A 436 -25.74 0.03 3.57
N ASN A 437 -26.20 -1.14 3.12
CA ASN A 437 -27.56 -1.37 2.65
C ASN A 437 -28.46 -2.05 3.69
N ASN A 438 -28.08 -1.97 4.97
CA ASN A 438 -28.82 -2.50 6.12
C ASN A 438 -28.92 -4.04 6.16
N TYR A 439 -27.87 -4.74 5.69
CA TYR A 439 -27.71 -6.17 5.94
C TYR A 439 -26.75 -6.39 7.11
N GLU A 440 -27.04 -7.34 7.96
CA GLU A 440 -26.09 -7.80 8.98
C GLU A 440 -25.06 -8.70 8.30
N VAL A 441 -23.79 -8.34 8.37
CA VAL A 441 -22.70 -9.13 7.77
C VAL A 441 -21.89 -9.78 8.90
N ILE A 442 -21.88 -11.10 8.88
CA ILE A 442 -21.08 -11.93 9.79
C ILE A 442 -19.83 -12.36 9.03
N ASP A 443 -18.72 -11.68 9.26
CA ASP A 443 -17.45 -11.99 8.60
C ASP A 443 -16.62 -12.97 9.43
N LEU A 444 -16.36 -14.15 8.87
CA LEU A 444 -15.55 -15.20 9.51
C LEU A 444 -14.05 -15.06 9.23
N GLY A 445 -13.64 -14.09 8.39
CA GLY A 445 -12.23 -13.89 8.04
C GLY A 445 -11.75 -14.80 6.91
N VAL A 446 -10.48 -15.22 7.01
CA VAL A 446 -9.79 -16.01 5.98
C VAL A 446 -9.52 -17.45 6.45
N MET A 447 -9.19 -18.35 5.51
CA MET A 447 -8.83 -19.75 5.77
C MET A 447 -9.92 -20.53 6.55
N VAL A 448 -11.19 -20.22 6.32
CA VAL A 448 -12.29 -20.76 7.13
C VAL A 448 -12.71 -22.15 6.65
N PRO A 449 -12.61 -23.20 7.49
CA PRO A 449 -13.06 -24.53 7.11
C PRO A 449 -14.58 -24.61 6.91
N ALA A 450 -15.03 -25.42 5.94
CA ALA A 450 -16.45 -25.65 5.65
C ALA A 450 -17.28 -25.95 6.91
N ALA A 451 -16.78 -26.79 7.81
CA ALA A 451 -17.46 -27.13 9.05
C ALA A 451 -17.77 -25.90 9.91
N LYS A 452 -16.83 -24.94 10.01
CA LYS A 452 -17.02 -23.71 10.77
C LYS A 452 -18.01 -22.78 10.09
N ILE A 453 -17.92 -22.63 8.75
CA ILE A 453 -18.86 -21.82 7.95
C ILE A 453 -20.29 -22.31 8.20
N LEU A 454 -20.54 -23.61 8.06
CA LEU A 454 -21.87 -24.19 8.18
C LEU A 454 -22.38 -24.23 9.63
N GLN A 455 -21.48 -24.39 10.60
CA GLN A 455 -21.81 -24.28 12.01
C GLN A 455 -22.33 -22.89 12.36
N VAL A 456 -21.54 -21.84 12.05
CA VAL A 456 -21.93 -20.48 12.37
C VAL A 456 -23.16 -20.05 11.58
N ALA A 457 -23.30 -20.49 10.32
CA ALA A 457 -24.51 -20.22 9.53
C ALA A 457 -25.79 -20.74 10.21
N LYS A 458 -25.74 -21.91 10.91
CA LYS A 458 -26.87 -22.43 11.69
C LYS A 458 -27.06 -21.68 13.01
N GLU A 459 -25.96 -21.42 13.73
CA GLU A 459 -26.02 -20.73 15.04
C GLU A 459 -26.60 -19.34 14.90
N GLU A 460 -26.21 -18.61 13.87
CA GLU A 460 -26.63 -17.23 13.62
C GLU A 460 -27.91 -17.14 12.77
N ASN A 461 -28.45 -18.25 12.29
CA ASN A 461 -29.57 -18.28 11.37
C ASN A 461 -29.33 -17.41 10.13
N ALA A 462 -28.19 -17.59 9.46
CA ALA A 462 -27.84 -16.82 8.29
C ALA A 462 -28.80 -17.08 7.12
N ASP A 463 -29.29 -16.00 6.50
CA ASP A 463 -30.20 -16.06 5.35
C ASP A 463 -29.45 -16.36 4.05
N ILE A 464 -28.19 -15.98 3.98
CA ILE A 464 -27.30 -16.16 2.82
C ILE A 464 -25.91 -16.50 3.29
N ILE A 465 -25.21 -17.38 2.57
CA ILE A 465 -23.78 -17.67 2.77
C ILE A 465 -23.01 -17.15 1.56
N GLY A 466 -21.95 -16.35 1.77
CA GLY A 466 -21.07 -15.83 0.75
C GLY A 466 -19.65 -16.40 0.91
N LEU A 467 -19.10 -16.94 -0.18
CA LEU A 467 -17.74 -17.46 -0.24
C LEU A 467 -16.86 -16.64 -1.16
N SER A 468 -15.64 -16.38 -0.72
CA SER A 468 -14.60 -15.72 -1.51
C SER A 468 -13.37 -16.61 -1.63
N GLY A 469 -12.65 -16.48 -2.75
CA GLY A 469 -11.38 -17.14 -2.99
C GLY A 469 -10.66 -16.56 -4.21
N LEU A 470 -9.33 -16.53 -4.14
CA LEU A 470 -8.49 -15.99 -5.21
C LEU A 470 -7.65 -17.07 -5.89
N ILE A 471 -7.21 -18.08 -5.15
CA ILE A 471 -6.35 -19.12 -5.69
C ILE A 471 -7.16 -20.28 -6.26
N THR A 472 -6.58 -21.02 -7.18
CA THR A 472 -7.25 -22.12 -7.85
C THR A 472 -7.80 -23.22 -6.91
N PRO A 473 -7.11 -23.66 -5.86
CA PRO A 473 -7.63 -24.63 -4.89
C PRO A 473 -8.90 -24.18 -4.15
N SER A 474 -9.14 -22.86 -4.06
CA SER A 474 -10.36 -22.32 -3.43
C SER A 474 -11.64 -22.72 -4.18
N LEU A 475 -11.51 -22.97 -5.48
CA LEU A 475 -12.65 -23.43 -6.31
C LEU A 475 -13.16 -24.82 -5.87
N ASP A 476 -12.26 -25.72 -5.49
CA ASP A 476 -12.61 -27.05 -5.01
C ASP A 476 -13.20 -26.99 -3.59
N GLU A 477 -12.68 -26.12 -2.74
CA GLU A 477 -13.26 -25.86 -1.41
C GLU A 477 -14.70 -25.31 -1.52
N MET A 478 -14.97 -24.42 -2.48
CA MET A 478 -16.32 -23.93 -2.75
C MET A 478 -17.27 -25.04 -3.22
N CYS A 479 -16.78 -25.97 -4.05
CA CYS A 479 -17.53 -27.15 -4.45
C CYS A 479 -17.81 -28.05 -3.24
N TYR A 480 -16.83 -28.24 -2.35
CA TYR A 480 -16.97 -29.02 -1.13
C TYR A 480 -17.98 -28.39 -0.16
N VAL A 481 -17.92 -27.07 0.06
CA VAL A 481 -18.92 -26.37 0.90
C VAL A 481 -20.32 -26.55 0.33
N ALA A 482 -20.49 -26.40 -0.98
CA ALA A 482 -21.77 -26.61 -1.65
C ALA A 482 -22.33 -28.03 -1.45
N ALA A 483 -21.48 -29.07 -1.58
CA ALA A 483 -21.85 -30.46 -1.34
C ALA A 483 -22.22 -30.72 0.13
N GLU A 484 -21.48 -30.11 1.06
CA GLU A 484 -21.78 -30.23 2.51
C GLU A 484 -23.08 -29.50 2.88
N MET A 485 -23.38 -28.34 2.24
CA MET A 485 -24.68 -27.69 2.40
C MET A 485 -25.83 -28.58 1.95
N GLU A 486 -25.70 -29.24 0.79
CA GLU A 486 -26.69 -30.22 0.31
C GLU A 486 -26.86 -31.39 1.29
N ARG A 487 -25.74 -31.97 1.71
CA ARG A 487 -25.72 -33.11 2.65
C ARG A 487 -26.38 -32.78 3.99
N GLN A 488 -26.13 -31.58 4.50
CA GLN A 488 -26.67 -31.09 5.78
C GLN A 488 -28.07 -30.51 5.68
N GLY A 489 -28.64 -30.40 4.47
CA GLY A 489 -30.02 -30.02 4.27
C GLY A 489 -30.29 -28.51 4.28
N PHE A 490 -29.25 -27.70 4.04
CA PHE A 490 -29.43 -26.25 3.84
C PHE A 490 -30.29 -25.97 2.59
N ASP A 491 -31.02 -24.85 2.63
CA ASP A 491 -31.81 -24.31 1.51
C ASP A 491 -31.58 -22.81 1.26
N VAL A 492 -30.63 -22.20 2.04
CA VAL A 492 -30.23 -20.80 1.88
C VAL A 492 -29.39 -20.58 0.62
N PRO A 493 -29.47 -19.45 -0.04
CA PRO A 493 -28.61 -19.15 -1.19
C PRO A 493 -27.13 -19.14 -0.82
N LEU A 494 -26.29 -19.59 -1.79
CA LEU A 494 -24.83 -19.60 -1.69
C LEU A 494 -24.26 -18.63 -2.72
N LEU A 495 -23.66 -17.50 -2.30
CA LEU A 495 -22.99 -16.56 -3.17
C LEU A 495 -21.53 -16.97 -3.39
N ILE A 496 -21.09 -16.90 -4.63
CA ILE A 496 -19.73 -17.26 -5.05
C ILE A 496 -19.06 -16.02 -5.63
N GLY A 497 -17.94 -15.58 -5.04
CA GLY A 497 -17.16 -14.42 -5.48
C GLY A 497 -15.66 -14.70 -5.42
N GLY A 498 -14.88 -13.76 -5.97
CA GLY A 498 -13.42 -13.82 -6.04
C GLY A 498 -12.89 -13.92 -7.47
N ALA A 499 -11.64 -13.45 -7.68
CA ALA A 499 -11.09 -13.20 -9.02
C ALA A 499 -10.91 -14.47 -9.88
N THR A 500 -10.72 -15.65 -9.27
CA THR A 500 -10.61 -16.93 -10.00
C THR A 500 -11.95 -17.58 -10.29
N THR A 501 -13.02 -17.09 -9.67
CA THR A 501 -14.37 -17.61 -9.89
C THR A 501 -14.97 -17.07 -11.19
N SER A 502 -15.92 -17.78 -11.74
CA SER A 502 -16.64 -17.33 -12.91
C SER A 502 -18.06 -17.92 -12.97
N ARG A 503 -18.94 -17.25 -13.70
CA ARG A 503 -20.29 -17.78 -13.93
C ARG A 503 -20.28 -19.20 -14.51
N VAL A 504 -19.39 -19.47 -15.45
CA VAL A 504 -19.26 -20.80 -16.06
C VAL A 504 -18.82 -21.85 -15.03
N HIS A 505 -17.79 -21.52 -14.23
CA HIS A 505 -17.34 -22.42 -13.18
C HIS A 505 -18.43 -22.68 -12.15
N THR A 506 -19.10 -21.64 -11.69
CA THR A 506 -20.22 -21.79 -10.72
C THR A 506 -21.34 -22.64 -11.31
N ALA A 507 -21.72 -22.42 -12.57
CA ALA A 507 -22.76 -23.17 -13.26
C ALA A 507 -22.40 -24.65 -13.46
N VAL A 508 -21.14 -24.95 -13.82
CA VAL A 508 -20.70 -26.31 -14.24
C VAL A 508 -20.23 -27.14 -13.06
N LYS A 509 -19.53 -26.54 -12.08
CA LYS A 509 -18.85 -27.29 -11.01
C LYS A 509 -19.51 -27.12 -9.64
N ILE A 510 -19.94 -25.92 -9.24
CA ILE A 510 -20.46 -25.67 -7.89
C ILE A 510 -21.95 -25.94 -7.80
N SER A 511 -22.76 -25.33 -8.67
CA SER A 511 -24.23 -25.43 -8.65
C SER A 511 -24.78 -26.87 -8.71
N PRO A 512 -24.19 -27.82 -9.45
CA PRO A 512 -24.66 -29.21 -9.44
C PRO A 512 -24.56 -29.90 -8.07
N ASN A 513 -23.67 -29.47 -7.19
CA ASN A 513 -23.47 -30.01 -5.85
C ASN A 513 -24.46 -29.45 -4.82
N TYR A 514 -25.24 -28.41 -5.18
CA TYR A 514 -26.20 -27.78 -4.27
C TYR A 514 -27.56 -27.59 -4.95
N LYS A 515 -28.44 -28.57 -4.85
CA LYS A 515 -29.74 -28.67 -5.51
C LYS A 515 -30.90 -28.12 -4.69
N LYS A 516 -30.82 -28.24 -3.35
CA LYS A 516 -31.85 -27.74 -2.42
C LYS A 516 -31.93 -26.23 -2.41
N GLY A 517 -30.78 -25.57 -2.37
CA GLY A 517 -30.66 -24.14 -2.54
C GLY A 517 -30.19 -23.76 -3.94
N GLN A 518 -29.48 -22.62 -4.04
CA GLN A 518 -28.92 -22.13 -5.30
C GLN A 518 -27.55 -21.48 -5.05
N ALA A 519 -26.53 -21.96 -5.75
CA ALA A 519 -25.26 -21.27 -5.86
C ALA A 519 -25.34 -20.19 -6.92
N ILE A 520 -24.88 -18.97 -6.62
CA ILE A 520 -25.04 -17.79 -7.46
C ILE A 520 -23.69 -17.06 -7.56
N TYR A 521 -23.23 -16.85 -8.78
CA TYR A 521 -22.02 -16.08 -9.05
C TYR A 521 -22.30 -14.58 -8.92
N VAL A 522 -21.50 -13.88 -8.13
CA VAL A 522 -21.53 -12.43 -7.96
C VAL A 522 -20.27 -11.84 -8.61
N THR A 523 -20.46 -11.02 -9.62
CA THR A 523 -19.37 -10.50 -10.47
C THR A 523 -18.49 -9.50 -9.75
N ASP A 524 -19.13 -8.61 -8.98
CA ASP A 524 -18.49 -7.47 -8.31
C ASP A 524 -19.35 -7.00 -7.13
N ALA A 525 -18.79 -6.11 -6.32
CA ALA A 525 -19.46 -5.60 -5.12
C ALA A 525 -20.69 -4.75 -5.45
N SER A 526 -20.68 -4.05 -6.59
CA SER A 526 -21.80 -3.20 -7.00
C SER A 526 -23.08 -4.02 -7.26
N ARG A 527 -22.91 -5.25 -7.73
CA ARG A 527 -24.03 -6.17 -7.99
C ARG A 527 -24.48 -6.98 -6.79
N ALA A 528 -23.62 -7.11 -5.78
CA ALA A 528 -23.92 -7.91 -4.58
C ALA A 528 -25.23 -7.48 -3.91
N VAL A 529 -25.48 -6.18 -3.76
CA VAL A 529 -26.68 -5.64 -3.12
C VAL A 529 -27.95 -6.05 -3.86
N GLY A 530 -27.97 -5.88 -5.18
CA GLY A 530 -29.14 -6.26 -6.01
C GLY A 530 -29.40 -7.77 -5.95
N VAL A 531 -28.36 -8.60 -5.97
CA VAL A 531 -28.46 -10.06 -5.84
C VAL A 531 -29.04 -10.44 -4.47
N VAL A 532 -28.49 -9.89 -3.38
CA VAL A 532 -28.95 -10.17 -2.01
C VAL A 532 -30.40 -9.69 -1.83
N SER A 533 -30.72 -8.49 -2.31
CA SER A 533 -32.08 -7.95 -2.24
C SER A 533 -33.09 -8.84 -2.96
N SER A 534 -32.79 -9.30 -4.18
CA SER A 534 -33.66 -10.21 -4.93
C SER A 534 -33.83 -11.57 -4.24
N LEU A 535 -32.79 -12.08 -3.56
CA LEU A 535 -32.81 -13.37 -2.88
C LEU A 535 -33.59 -13.34 -1.57
N LEU A 536 -33.66 -12.19 -0.91
CA LEU A 536 -34.38 -12.00 0.35
C LEU A 536 -35.79 -11.45 0.15
N SER A 537 -36.14 -11.03 -1.07
CA SER A 537 -37.49 -10.61 -1.43
C SER A 537 -38.44 -11.80 -1.49
N GLU A 538 -39.58 -11.72 -0.83
CA GLU A 538 -40.62 -12.78 -0.89
C GLU A 538 -41.19 -12.95 -2.29
N THR A 539 -41.26 -11.86 -3.07
CA THR A 539 -41.83 -11.83 -4.43
C THR A 539 -40.83 -12.19 -5.50
N ASP A 540 -39.59 -11.72 -5.40
CA ASP A 540 -38.60 -11.78 -6.47
C ASP A 540 -37.69 -13.00 -6.38
N ARG A 541 -37.54 -13.62 -5.21
CA ARG A 541 -36.65 -14.77 -4.97
C ARG A 541 -36.88 -15.91 -5.97
N LYS A 542 -38.11 -16.35 -6.09
CA LYS A 542 -38.44 -17.50 -6.98
C LYS A 542 -38.18 -17.22 -8.45
N PRO A 543 -38.69 -16.10 -9.04
CA PRO A 543 -38.37 -15.74 -10.43
C PRO A 543 -36.86 -15.56 -10.67
N TYR A 544 -36.14 -14.94 -9.73
CA TYR A 544 -34.72 -14.72 -9.85
C TYR A 544 -33.92 -16.04 -9.88
N ILE A 545 -34.23 -16.97 -8.96
CA ILE A 545 -33.56 -18.29 -8.92
C ILE A 545 -33.84 -19.07 -10.21
N GLU A 546 -35.07 -19.01 -10.75
CA GLU A 546 -35.43 -19.72 -11.99
C GLU A 546 -34.67 -19.15 -13.19
N THR A 547 -34.48 -17.82 -13.23
CA THR A 547 -33.67 -17.15 -14.25
C THR A 547 -32.21 -17.66 -14.17
N ILE A 548 -31.62 -17.68 -13.01
CA ILE A 548 -30.26 -18.20 -12.79
C ILE A 548 -30.13 -19.67 -13.19
N ARG A 549 -31.09 -20.51 -12.84
CA ARG A 549 -31.11 -21.95 -13.22
C ARG A 549 -31.14 -22.12 -14.75
N THR A 550 -31.95 -21.32 -15.42
CA THR A 550 -32.07 -21.32 -16.90
C THR A 550 -30.74 -20.86 -17.55
N GLU A 551 -30.15 -19.81 -17.05
CA GLU A 551 -28.83 -19.33 -17.52
C GLU A 551 -27.74 -20.35 -17.31
N TYR A 552 -27.71 -21.00 -16.15
CA TYR A 552 -26.72 -22.04 -15.83
C TYR A 552 -26.91 -23.29 -16.67
N ALA A 553 -28.16 -23.68 -16.98
CA ALA A 553 -28.43 -24.78 -17.91
C ALA A 553 -27.84 -24.47 -19.30
N LYS A 554 -28.08 -23.26 -19.83
CA LYS A 554 -27.50 -22.81 -21.11
C LYS A 554 -25.94 -22.77 -21.04
N ALA A 555 -25.37 -22.28 -19.94
CA ALA A 555 -23.92 -22.24 -19.77
C ALA A 555 -23.30 -23.64 -19.76
N ARG A 556 -23.92 -24.63 -19.07
CA ARG A 556 -23.49 -26.02 -19.07
C ARG A 556 -23.57 -26.65 -20.47
N GLU A 557 -24.68 -26.43 -21.18
CA GLU A 557 -24.84 -26.93 -22.55
C GLU A 557 -23.80 -26.33 -23.52
N ALA A 558 -23.55 -25.02 -23.44
CA ALA A 558 -22.55 -24.35 -24.26
C ALA A 558 -21.13 -24.87 -23.93
N HIS A 559 -20.84 -25.10 -22.65
CA HIS A 559 -19.56 -25.67 -22.19
C HIS A 559 -19.34 -27.07 -22.77
N LEU A 560 -20.31 -27.95 -22.67
CA LEU A 560 -20.26 -29.31 -23.24
C LEU A 560 -20.09 -29.32 -24.76
N LYS A 561 -20.81 -28.45 -25.49
CA LYS A 561 -20.64 -28.29 -26.94
C LYS A 561 -19.27 -27.73 -27.31
N GLY A 562 -18.73 -26.80 -26.50
CA GLY A 562 -17.41 -26.23 -26.67
C GLY A 562 -16.30 -27.28 -26.50
N GLU A 563 -16.40 -28.12 -25.48
CA GLU A 563 -15.47 -29.21 -25.21
C GLU A 563 -15.45 -30.26 -26.34
N ALA A 564 -16.60 -30.61 -26.91
CA ALA A 564 -16.72 -31.56 -28.01
C ALA A 564 -16.06 -31.11 -29.32
N ARG A 565 -15.81 -29.81 -29.51
CA ARG A 565 -15.19 -29.23 -30.71
C ARG A 565 -13.67 -29.07 -30.62
N LYS A 566 -13.06 -29.25 -29.48
CA LYS A 566 -11.63 -29.05 -29.30
C LYS A 566 -10.84 -30.27 -29.82
N THR A 567 -9.99 -30.06 -30.80
CA THR A 567 -9.08 -31.07 -31.30
C THR A 567 -7.96 -31.29 -30.29
N ARG A 568 -7.72 -32.52 -29.92
CA ARG A 568 -6.77 -32.97 -28.89
C ARG A 568 -5.58 -33.60 -29.54
N ILE A 569 -4.40 -33.47 -28.94
CA ILE A 569 -3.19 -34.14 -29.37
C ILE A 569 -2.56 -34.93 -28.20
N PRO A 570 -2.00 -36.11 -28.45
CA PRO A 570 -1.25 -36.86 -27.46
C PRO A 570 -0.01 -36.08 -26.98
N LEU A 571 0.39 -36.29 -25.71
CA LEU A 571 1.59 -35.67 -25.15
C LEU A 571 2.85 -35.91 -25.99
N ALA A 572 2.99 -37.12 -26.55
CA ALA A 572 4.12 -37.47 -27.43
C ALA A 572 4.18 -36.57 -28.69
N ALA A 573 3.01 -36.23 -29.29
CA ALA A 573 2.96 -35.30 -30.41
C ALA A 573 3.28 -33.85 -29.99
N ALA A 574 2.83 -33.43 -28.81
CA ALA A 574 3.16 -32.12 -28.22
C ALA A 574 4.68 -32.00 -27.96
N ARG A 575 5.31 -33.04 -27.42
CA ARG A 575 6.77 -33.11 -27.20
C ARG A 575 7.56 -33.09 -28.51
N SER A 576 7.06 -33.73 -29.55
CA SER A 576 7.69 -33.71 -30.89
C SER A 576 7.68 -32.32 -31.54
N ASN A 577 6.70 -31.48 -31.17
CA ASN A 577 6.57 -30.08 -31.61
C ASN A 577 6.90 -29.09 -30.45
N ARG A 578 7.91 -29.43 -29.64
CA ARG A 578 8.37 -28.55 -28.54
C ARG A 578 8.97 -27.26 -29.07
N PHE A 579 9.03 -26.25 -28.23
CA PHE A 579 9.76 -25.02 -28.53
C PHE A 579 11.25 -25.34 -28.62
N ALA A 580 11.85 -25.08 -29.80
CA ALA A 580 13.25 -25.44 -30.07
C ALA A 580 14.15 -24.20 -29.98
N ILE A 581 15.18 -24.28 -29.16
CA ILE A 581 16.23 -23.27 -29.03
C ILE A 581 17.54 -23.82 -29.63
N ASP A 582 18.25 -22.98 -30.36
CA ASP A 582 19.60 -23.29 -30.85
C ASP A 582 20.63 -23.06 -29.72
N TRP A 583 20.79 -24.07 -28.90
CA TRP A 583 21.66 -23.99 -27.73
C TRP A 583 23.16 -23.82 -28.09
N GLN A 584 23.57 -24.15 -29.30
CA GLN A 584 24.96 -23.95 -29.72
C GLN A 584 25.26 -22.46 -29.99
N LYS A 585 24.26 -21.68 -30.35
CA LYS A 585 24.39 -20.23 -30.56
C LYS A 585 24.06 -19.42 -29.32
N THR A 586 23.48 -20.06 -28.30
CA THR A 586 23.06 -19.39 -27.08
C THR A 586 24.24 -19.16 -26.15
N ARG A 587 24.45 -17.91 -25.76
CA ARG A 587 25.42 -17.54 -24.73
C ARG A 587 24.79 -17.58 -23.35
N ILE A 588 24.98 -18.68 -22.63
CA ILE A 588 24.53 -18.80 -21.23
C ILE A 588 25.49 -18.03 -20.33
N ARG A 589 24.92 -17.20 -19.45
CA ARG A 589 25.67 -16.51 -18.41
C ARG A 589 25.47 -17.23 -17.08
N LYS A 590 26.58 -17.52 -16.39
CA LYS A 590 26.55 -17.99 -15.01
C LYS A 590 26.18 -16.83 -14.08
N PRO A 591 25.28 -17.03 -13.11
CA PRO A 591 25.03 -16.05 -12.05
C PRO A 591 26.30 -15.68 -11.28
N ASP A 592 26.36 -14.46 -10.75
CA ASP A 592 27.52 -13.97 -10.00
C ASP A 592 27.71 -14.69 -8.63
N PHE A 593 26.68 -15.40 -8.15
CA PHE A 593 26.75 -16.34 -7.04
C PHE A 593 25.78 -17.52 -7.27
N LEU A 594 26.03 -18.63 -6.55
CA LEU A 594 25.12 -19.78 -6.46
C LEU A 594 24.65 -19.94 -5.02
N GLY A 595 23.50 -20.58 -4.83
CA GLY A 595 22.80 -20.66 -3.55
C GLY A 595 21.90 -19.44 -3.31
N THR A 596 21.55 -19.20 -2.07
CA THR A 596 20.55 -18.20 -1.66
C THR A 596 21.17 -16.90 -1.17
N ARG A 597 20.43 -15.79 -1.29
CA ARG A 597 20.72 -14.49 -0.69
C ARG A 597 19.44 -13.87 -0.18
N SER A 598 19.44 -13.49 1.10
CA SER A 598 18.29 -12.88 1.79
C SER A 598 18.43 -11.38 1.89
N PHE A 599 17.29 -10.71 1.99
CA PHE A 599 17.15 -9.27 2.24
C PHE A 599 16.16 -9.12 3.40
N ALA A 600 16.68 -8.98 4.62
CA ALA A 600 15.87 -8.99 5.83
C ALA A 600 15.05 -7.71 6.04
N SER A 601 15.49 -6.59 5.46
CA SER A 601 14.78 -5.31 5.48
C SER A 601 15.14 -4.56 4.20
N TYR A 602 14.18 -4.46 3.28
CA TYR A 602 14.37 -3.74 2.02
C TYR A 602 13.72 -2.36 2.10
N ASP A 603 14.31 -1.36 1.46
CA ASP A 603 13.79 0.00 1.50
C ASP A 603 12.47 0.12 0.72
N LEU A 604 11.38 0.35 1.44
CA LEU A 604 10.06 0.56 0.86
C LEU A 604 10.01 1.77 -0.08
N ALA A 605 10.78 2.83 0.23
CA ALA A 605 10.83 4.03 -0.61
C ALA A 605 11.39 3.74 -2.01
N GLU A 606 12.31 2.77 -2.12
CA GLU A 606 12.81 2.33 -3.42
C GLU A 606 11.72 1.64 -4.25
N LEU A 607 10.80 0.92 -3.59
CA LEU A 607 9.75 0.14 -4.26
C LEU A 607 8.63 1.00 -4.83
N VAL A 608 8.35 2.14 -4.24
CA VAL A 608 7.24 3.03 -4.63
C VAL A 608 7.24 3.34 -6.13
N ARG A 609 8.42 3.59 -6.72
CA ARG A 609 8.56 3.91 -8.15
C ARG A 609 8.31 2.74 -9.11
N TYR A 610 8.21 1.50 -8.59
CA TYR A 610 7.92 0.30 -9.37
C TYR A 610 6.46 -0.13 -9.29
N ILE A 611 5.61 0.62 -8.58
CA ILE A 611 4.20 0.30 -8.42
C ILE A 611 3.48 0.41 -9.77
N ASP A 612 2.87 -0.69 -10.22
CA ASP A 612 1.81 -0.62 -11.23
C ASP A 612 0.50 -0.22 -10.56
N TRP A 613 0.03 0.98 -10.89
CA TRP A 613 -1.19 1.55 -10.33
C TRP A 613 -2.46 1.05 -11.01
N THR A 614 -2.37 0.42 -12.17
CA THR A 614 -3.56 -0.09 -12.88
C THR A 614 -4.34 -1.11 -12.07
N PRO A 615 -3.71 -2.16 -11.49
CA PRO A 615 -4.42 -3.11 -10.63
C PRO A 615 -4.96 -2.50 -9.33
N PHE A 616 -4.31 -1.45 -8.81
CA PHE A 616 -4.84 -0.70 -7.67
C PHE A 616 -6.21 -0.09 -7.98
N PHE A 617 -6.37 0.58 -9.11
CA PHE A 617 -7.67 1.14 -9.52
C PHE A 617 -8.70 0.04 -9.78
N GLN A 618 -8.28 -1.09 -10.35
CA GLN A 618 -9.17 -2.24 -10.58
C GLN A 618 -9.71 -2.84 -9.27
N THR A 619 -8.91 -2.89 -8.21
CA THR A 619 -9.36 -3.31 -6.87
C THR A 619 -10.53 -2.46 -6.37
N TRP A 620 -10.56 -1.17 -6.71
CA TRP A 620 -11.62 -0.23 -6.39
C TRP A 620 -12.73 -0.13 -7.47
N GLU A 621 -12.79 -1.10 -8.39
CA GLU A 621 -13.75 -1.15 -9.50
C GLU A 621 -13.70 0.08 -10.43
N LEU A 622 -12.58 0.79 -10.48
CA LEU A 622 -12.34 1.86 -11.44
C LEU A 622 -11.66 1.29 -12.69
N ASN A 623 -12.37 1.31 -13.81
CA ASN A 623 -11.89 0.76 -15.06
C ASN A 623 -11.07 1.78 -15.85
N GLY A 624 -9.82 1.45 -16.17
CA GLY A 624 -8.91 2.27 -16.94
C GLY A 624 -7.45 1.92 -16.65
N ARG A 625 -6.54 2.35 -17.52
CA ARG A 625 -5.10 2.15 -17.33
C ARG A 625 -4.46 3.42 -16.79
N TYR A 626 -3.65 3.28 -15.75
CA TYR A 626 -2.80 4.37 -15.27
C TYR A 626 -1.70 4.69 -16.30
N PRO A 627 -1.34 5.98 -16.54
CA PRO A 627 -1.92 7.19 -15.91
C PRO A 627 -3.21 7.71 -16.57
N ARG A 628 -3.62 7.20 -17.73
CA ARG A 628 -4.76 7.71 -18.52
C ARG A 628 -6.09 7.70 -17.77
N ILE A 629 -6.27 6.79 -16.81
CA ILE A 629 -7.47 6.74 -15.96
C ILE A 629 -7.70 8.04 -15.20
N LEU A 630 -6.63 8.78 -14.86
CA LEU A 630 -6.72 10.05 -14.15
C LEU A 630 -7.39 11.15 -14.99
N ASP A 631 -7.31 11.05 -16.32
CA ASP A 631 -7.88 12.01 -17.27
C ASP A 631 -9.20 11.52 -17.90
N ASP A 632 -9.70 10.37 -17.44
CA ASP A 632 -10.96 9.82 -17.94
C ASP A 632 -12.14 10.72 -17.59
N ASN A 633 -13.05 10.92 -18.55
CA ASN A 633 -14.17 11.85 -18.40
C ASN A 633 -15.23 11.38 -17.39
N VAL A 634 -15.30 10.08 -17.10
CA VAL A 634 -16.30 9.48 -16.20
C VAL A 634 -15.69 9.21 -14.83
N VAL A 635 -14.60 8.44 -14.79
CA VAL A 635 -13.98 8.00 -13.53
C VAL A 635 -12.80 8.87 -13.08
N GLY A 636 -12.25 9.73 -13.93
CA GLY A 636 -10.99 10.43 -13.69
C GLY A 636 -11.00 11.32 -12.44
N THR A 637 -12.11 11.96 -12.11
CA THR A 637 -12.21 12.77 -10.89
C THR A 637 -12.07 11.91 -9.63
N GLU A 638 -12.74 10.76 -9.60
CA GLU A 638 -12.64 9.84 -8.45
C GLU A 638 -11.30 9.09 -8.45
N ALA A 639 -10.78 8.74 -9.62
CA ALA A 639 -9.46 8.13 -9.74
C ALA A 639 -8.36 9.05 -9.18
N ARG A 640 -8.38 10.37 -9.50
CA ARG A 640 -7.44 11.33 -8.91
C ARG A 640 -7.57 11.42 -7.38
N ARG A 641 -8.80 11.44 -6.86
CA ARG A 641 -9.05 11.50 -5.42
C ARG A 641 -8.54 10.26 -4.70
N LEU A 642 -8.88 9.08 -5.23
CA LEU A 642 -8.42 7.79 -4.72
C LEU A 642 -6.90 7.68 -4.77
N PHE A 643 -6.29 8.15 -5.87
CA PHE A 643 -4.84 8.16 -6.03
C PHE A 643 -4.15 9.08 -5.01
N ALA A 644 -4.72 10.27 -4.76
CA ALA A 644 -4.20 11.18 -3.74
C ALA A 644 -4.25 10.57 -2.33
N ASP A 645 -5.38 9.95 -1.97
CA ASP A 645 -5.53 9.23 -0.69
C ASP A 645 -4.51 8.08 -0.57
N ALA A 646 -4.28 7.35 -1.66
CA ALA A 646 -3.29 6.28 -1.72
C ALA A 646 -1.86 6.79 -1.56
N GLN A 647 -1.50 7.91 -2.21
CA GLN A 647 -0.18 8.54 -2.09
C GLN A 647 0.07 9.06 -0.66
N GLU A 648 -0.96 9.65 -0.03
CA GLU A 648 -0.87 10.08 1.36
C GLU A 648 -0.61 8.90 2.29
N MET A 649 -1.43 7.84 2.18
CA MET A 649 -1.24 6.65 3.01
C MET A 649 0.11 5.98 2.74
N LEU A 650 0.54 5.88 1.49
CA LEU A 650 1.83 5.31 1.09
C LEU A 650 2.99 6.10 1.71
N THR A 651 2.90 7.43 1.71
CA THR A 651 3.89 8.30 2.34
C THR A 651 3.99 8.01 3.84
N ARG A 652 2.85 7.91 4.52
CA ARG A 652 2.79 7.57 5.97
C ARG A 652 3.32 6.16 6.24
N LEU A 653 2.95 5.19 5.41
CA LEU A 653 3.38 3.80 5.52
C LEU A 653 4.91 3.67 5.41
N VAL A 654 5.50 4.32 4.40
CA VAL A 654 6.95 4.30 4.14
C VAL A 654 7.69 5.02 5.26
N ALA A 655 7.29 6.25 5.58
CA ALA A 655 7.94 7.06 6.61
C ALA A 655 7.83 6.42 8.01
N GLY A 656 6.66 5.88 8.35
CA GLY A 656 6.38 5.22 9.61
C GLY A 656 6.87 3.78 9.70
N LYS A 657 7.40 3.22 8.59
CA LYS A 657 7.80 1.80 8.52
C LYS A 657 6.71 0.87 9.08
N TRP A 658 5.48 1.07 8.63
CA TRP A 658 4.33 0.32 9.15
C TRP A 658 4.42 -1.17 8.86
N VAL A 659 5.07 -1.51 7.75
CA VAL A 659 5.33 -2.88 7.31
C VAL A 659 6.81 -3.04 6.96
N GLU A 660 7.26 -4.28 6.91
CA GLU A 660 8.64 -4.62 6.55
C GLU A 660 8.65 -5.43 5.25
N ALA A 661 9.56 -5.06 4.34
CA ALA A 661 9.80 -5.76 3.10
C ALA A 661 10.96 -6.75 3.25
N ARG A 662 10.71 -8.04 2.95
CA ARG A 662 11.71 -9.10 2.99
C ARG A 662 11.74 -9.87 1.69
N ALA A 663 12.90 -10.37 1.33
CA ALA A 663 13.08 -11.18 0.13
C ALA A 663 14.15 -12.25 0.33
N VAL A 664 14.01 -13.33 -0.41
CA VAL A 664 15.08 -14.29 -0.68
C VAL A 664 15.12 -14.57 -2.17
N ILE A 665 16.31 -14.59 -2.74
CA ILE A 665 16.59 -15.02 -4.11
C ILE A 665 17.63 -16.14 -4.09
N GLY A 666 17.63 -16.95 -5.11
CA GLY A 666 18.66 -17.98 -5.24
C GLY A 666 18.90 -18.40 -6.68
N PHE A 667 20.10 -18.93 -6.95
CA PHE A 667 20.49 -19.43 -8.26
C PHE A 667 21.18 -20.76 -8.12
N TRP A 668 20.85 -21.67 -9.04
CA TRP A 668 21.40 -23.04 -9.04
C TRP A 668 21.75 -23.48 -10.45
N PRO A 669 22.75 -24.35 -10.60
CA PRO A 669 22.95 -25.06 -11.84
C PRO A 669 21.75 -25.93 -12.17
N ALA A 670 21.30 -25.88 -13.41
CA ALA A 670 20.12 -26.63 -13.85
C ALA A 670 20.26 -27.12 -15.28
N ASN A 671 19.58 -28.21 -15.62
CA ASN A 671 19.38 -28.67 -16.97
C ASN A 671 17.98 -29.26 -17.16
N ALA A 672 17.41 -29.12 -18.35
CA ALA A 672 16.15 -29.76 -18.69
C ALA A 672 16.30 -31.24 -18.97
N VAL A 673 15.35 -32.02 -18.49
CA VAL A 673 15.21 -33.47 -18.79
C VAL A 673 13.75 -33.70 -19.20
N GLU A 674 13.50 -33.82 -20.48
CA GLU A 674 12.16 -33.83 -21.07
C GLU A 674 11.36 -32.55 -20.67
N ASP A 675 10.27 -32.72 -19.89
CA ASP A 675 9.45 -31.61 -19.41
C ASP A 675 9.76 -31.19 -17.96
N ASP A 676 10.86 -31.71 -17.39
CA ASP A 676 11.33 -31.39 -16.03
C ASP A 676 12.63 -30.59 -16.07
N ILE A 677 12.96 -29.92 -14.97
CA ILE A 677 14.20 -29.21 -14.76
C ILE A 677 14.91 -29.81 -13.54
N GLU A 678 16.02 -30.50 -13.77
CA GLU A 678 16.90 -30.96 -12.71
C GLU A 678 17.75 -29.80 -12.19
N VAL A 679 17.69 -29.60 -10.89
CA VAL A 679 18.48 -28.60 -10.15
C VAL A 679 19.59 -29.32 -9.39
N TYR A 680 20.82 -28.80 -9.47
CA TYR A 680 22.00 -29.46 -8.89
C TYR A 680 22.56 -28.68 -7.72
N THR A 681 23.31 -29.39 -6.85
CA THR A 681 23.96 -28.80 -5.68
C THR A 681 25.06 -27.84 -6.03
N ASP A 682 25.79 -28.11 -7.13
CA ASP A 682 26.93 -27.33 -7.60
C ASP A 682 27.18 -27.48 -9.11
N ASP A 683 28.13 -26.73 -9.63
CA ASP A 683 28.53 -26.74 -11.06
C ASP A 683 29.05 -28.06 -11.60
N THR A 684 29.40 -28.99 -10.73
CA THR A 684 29.84 -30.34 -11.20
C THR A 684 28.68 -31.15 -11.75
N ARG A 685 27.41 -30.77 -11.37
CA ARG A 685 26.18 -31.44 -11.81
C ARG A 685 26.10 -32.93 -11.50
N ARG A 686 26.90 -33.40 -10.53
CA ARG A 686 26.93 -34.82 -10.14
C ARG A 686 25.82 -35.19 -9.17
N SER A 687 25.38 -34.23 -8.33
CA SER A 687 24.36 -34.44 -7.30
C SER A 687 23.15 -33.57 -7.61
N ARG A 688 22.03 -34.23 -7.87
CA ARG A 688 20.74 -33.55 -8.03
C ARG A 688 20.22 -33.12 -6.66
N LEU A 689 19.92 -31.84 -6.52
CA LEU A 689 19.34 -31.23 -5.32
C LEU A 689 17.84 -31.47 -5.28
N THR A 690 17.15 -31.13 -6.37
CA THR A 690 15.71 -31.32 -6.55
C THR A 690 15.35 -31.37 -8.03
N THR A 691 14.07 -31.60 -8.33
CA THR A 691 13.50 -31.49 -9.67
C THR A 691 12.31 -30.54 -9.63
N LEU A 692 12.24 -29.59 -10.53
CA LEU A 692 11.09 -28.75 -10.78
C LEU A 692 10.29 -29.37 -11.93
N HIS A 693 9.04 -29.74 -11.63
CA HIS A 693 8.16 -30.40 -12.61
C HIS A 693 7.38 -29.39 -13.41
N THR A 694 7.43 -29.43 -14.72
CA THR A 694 6.70 -28.52 -15.59
C THR A 694 5.68 -29.25 -16.47
N LEU A 695 4.74 -28.47 -17.02
CA LEU A 695 3.68 -28.95 -17.89
C LEU A 695 3.85 -28.35 -19.29
N ARG A 696 3.45 -29.15 -20.32
CA ARG A 696 3.54 -28.77 -21.71
C ARG A 696 2.18 -28.38 -22.25
N GLN A 697 2.12 -27.37 -23.13
CA GLN A 697 0.93 -27.08 -23.91
C GLN A 697 0.52 -28.29 -24.73
N GLN A 698 -0.77 -28.67 -24.69
CA GLN A 698 -1.27 -29.88 -25.34
C GLN A 698 -2.49 -29.63 -26.23
N MET A 699 -2.86 -28.38 -26.45
CA MET A 699 -3.98 -28.02 -27.30
C MET A 699 -3.59 -28.09 -28.78
N ALA A 700 -4.41 -28.71 -29.63
CA ALA A 700 -4.23 -28.64 -31.05
C ALA A 700 -4.30 -27.19 -31.52
N ARG A 701 -3.41 -26.84 -32.41
CA ARG A 701 -3.30 -25.48 -32.97
C ARG A 701 -3.60 -25.49 -34.43
N ASP A 702 -3.98 -24.34 -34.98
CA ASP A 702 -4.18 -24.14 -36.40
C ASP A 702 -2.88 -24.49 -37.15
N PRO A 703 -2.91 -25.47 -38.08
CA PRO A 703 -1.72 -25.86 -38.83
C PRO A 703 -1.11 -24.72 -39.65
N SER A 704 -1.86 -23.66 -39.94
CA SER A 704 -1.39 -22.48 -40.67
C SER A 704 -0.56 -21.53 -39.83
N ARG A 705 -0.51 -21.74 -38.49
CA ARG A 705 0.30 -20.97 -37.53
C ARG A 705 1.31 -21.93 -36.91
N GLU A 706 2.53 -21.96 -37.42
CA GLU A 706 3.67 -22.69 -36.83
C GLU A 706 3.96 -22.17 -35.41
N ARG A 707 3.27 -22.71 -34.41
CA ARG A 707 3.53 -22.42 -33.00
C ARG A 707 3.85 -23.72 -32.28
N ALA A 708 4.99 -23.71 -31.59
CA ALA A 708 5.43 -24.82 -30.76
C ALA A 708 4.49 -25.04 -29.54
N HIS A 709 4.51 -26.25 -29.01
CA HIS A 709 3.87 -26.60 -27.71
C HIS A 709 4.89 -26.42 -26.60
N THR A 710 4.88 -25.24 -25.99
CA THR A 710 5.89 -24.79 -25.03
C THR A 710 5.69 -25.41 -23.65
N ALA A 711 6.80 -25.76 -23.01
CA ALA A 711 6.91 -26.03 -21.57
C ALA A 711 8.00 -25.11 -20.98
N LEU A 712 7.97 -24.81 -19.68
CA LEU A 712 9.02 -24.00 -19.05
C LEU A 712 10.39 -24.64 -19.14
N ALA A 713 10.46 -25.98 -19.14
CA ALA A 713 11.69 -26.74 -19.32
C ALA A 713 12.39 -26.45 -20.66
N ASP A 714 11.64 -26.02 -21.70
CA ASP A 714 12.24 -25.70 -23.02
C ASP A 714 13.17 -24.47 -22.95
N PHE A 715 13.07 -23.65 -21.92
CA PHE A 715 13.93 -22.46 -21.72
C PHE A 715 15.21 -22.73 -20.92
N ILE A 716 15.48 -23.97 -20.58
CA ILE A 716 16.70 -24.44 -19.92
C ILE A 716 17.40 -25.43 -20.84
N ALA A 717 18.73 -25.32 -20.93
CA ALA A 717 19.51 -26.20 -21.79
C ALA A 717 19.30 -27.68 -21.46
N PRO A 718 18.94 -28.52 -22.48
CA PRO A 718 18.76 -29.96 -22.28
C PRO A 718 20.04 -30.63 -21.76
N LYS A 719 19.90 -31.54 -20.83
CA LYS A 719 21.05 -32.28 -20.22
C LYS A 719 21.90 -33.02 -21.23
N GLU A 720 21.26 -33.57 -22.26
CA GLU A 720 21.95 -34.30 -23.35
C GLU A 720 22.88 -33.42 -24.19
N THR A 721 22.69 -32.10 -24.19
CA THR A 721 23.59 -31.18 -24.90
C THR A 721 24.94 -31.01 -24.22
N GLY A 722 25.08 -31.36 -22.95
CA GLY A 722 26.25 -31.12 -22.13
C GLY A 722 26.51 -29.63 -21.81
N ILE A 723 25.57 -28.74 -22.18
CA ILE A 723 25.70 -27.31 -21.96
C ILE A 723 25.27 -26.98 -20.51
N ALA A 724 26.12 -26.23 -19.82
CA ALA A 724 25.87 -25.81 -18.47
C ALA A 724 24.87 -24.64 -18.44
N ASP A 725 23.72 -24.79 -17.77
CA ASP A 725 22.70 -23.75 -17.62
C ASP A 725 22.32 -23.56 -16.16
N TYR A 726 21.51 -22.53 -15.87
CA TYR A 726 21.17 -22.13 -14.53
C TYR A 726 19.69 -21.72 -14.44
N ILE A 727 19.12 -21.89 -13.26
CA ILE A 727 17.77 -21.41 -12.93
C ILE A 727 17.83 -20.56 -11.67
N GLY A 728 16.97 -19.56 -11.57
CA GLY A 728 16.81 -18.79 -10.36
C GLY A 728 15.43 -18.96 -9.73
N GLY A 729 15.32 -18.56 -8.47
CA GLY A 729 14.08 -18.50 -7.73
C GLY A 729 14.02 -17.26 -6.86
N PHE A 730 12.81 -16.84 -6.48
CA PHE A 730 12.59 -15.73 -5.56
C PHE A 730 11.32 -15.91 -4.75
N ALA A 731 11.33 -15.30 -3.56
CA ALA A 731 10.14 -15.01 -2.78
C ALA A 731 10.33 -13.66 -2.11
N VAL A 732 9.33 -12.79 -2.21
CA VAL A 732 9.31 -11.44 -1.66
C VAL A 732 8.01 -11.18 -0.92
N THR A 733 8.05 -10.35 0.10
CA THR A 733 6.86 -9.90 0.83
C THR A 733 7.02 -8.46 1.30
N THR A 734 5.92 -7.76 1.39
CA THR A 734 5.80 -6.46 2.06
C THR A 734 4.70 -6.47 3.12
N GLY A 735 4.19 -7.65 3.45
CA GLY A 735 3.10 -7.83 4.41
C GLY A 735 3.55 -8.09 5.86
N ILE A 736 4.85 -8.07 6.15
CA ILE A 736 5.31 -8.29 7.53
C ILE A 736 4.92 -7.10 8.38
N GLY A 737 4.07 -7.35 9.40
CA GLY A 737 3.54 -6.30 10.28
C GLY A 737 2.23 -5.66 9.80
N GLU A 738 1.65 -6.08 8.69
CA GLU A 738 0.40 -5.52 8.12
C GLU A 738 -0.75 -5.52 9.13
N GLU A 739 -1.02 -6.64 9.80
CA GLU A 739 -2.09 -6.72 10.80
C GLU A 739 -1.83 -5.80 12.01
N ALA A 740 -0.57 -5.71 12.45
CA ALA A 740 -0.20 -4.78 13.52
C ALA A 740 -0.34 -3.31 13.08
N ALA A 741 -0.06 -3.01 11.82
CA ALA A 741 -0.25 -1.68 11.25
C ALA A 741 -1.74 -1.30 11.18
N LEU A 742 -2.60 -2.22 10.75
CA LEU A 742 -4.05 -2.06 10.75
C LEU A 742 -4.58 -1.71 12.15
N GLU A 743 -4.14 -2.44 13.17
CA GLU A 743 -4.59 -2.22 14.55
C GLU A 743 -4.04 -0.93 15.18
N ARG A 744 -2.84 -0.48 14.78
CA ARG A 744 -2.18 0.69 15.37
C ARG A 744 -2.53 2.01 14.68
N HIS A 745 -2.73 1.99 13.36
CA HIS A 745 -2.76 3.20 12.56
C HIS A 745 -4.10 3.48 11.89
N ILE A 746 -4.98 2.48 11.83
CA ILE A 746 -6.28 2.59 11.18
C ILE A 746 -7.38 2.24 12.18
N ALA A 747 -8.35 3.13 12.35
CA ALA A 747 -9.47 2.88 13.24
C ALA A 747 -10.25 1.64 12.81
N LYS A 748 -10.76 0.86 13.76
CA LYS A 748 -11.55 -0.36 13.45
C LYS A 748 -12.80 -0.08 12.62
N THR A 749 -13.31 1.14 12.71
CA THR A 749 -14.48 1.62 11.96
C THR A 749 -14.12 2.23 10.60
N ASP A 750 -12.82 2.37 10.27
CA ASP A 750 -12.35 2.94 9.00
C ASP A 750 -12.04 1.83 7.99
N ASP A 751 -13.10 1.24 7.44
CA ASP A 751 -12.96 0.19 6.40
C ASP A 751 -12.24 0.70 5.16
N TYR A 752 -12.42 1.99 4.80
CA TYR A 752 -11.73 2.60 3.66
C TYR A 752 -10.21 2.58 3.85
N GLY A 753 -9.74 3.05 5.00
CA GLY A 753 -8.31 3.02 5.34
C GLY A 753 -7.76 1.59 5.44
N ARG A 754 -8.55 0.65 5.97
CA ARG A 754 -8.15 -0.77 6.08
C ARG A 754 -7.98 -1.44 4.72
N ILE A 755 -8.93 -1.25 3.81
CA ILE A 755 -8.86 -1.75 2.43
C ILE A 755 -7.69 -1.08 1.68
N MET A 756 -7.53 0.24 1.85
CA MET A 756 -6.45 1.01 1.23
C MET A 756 -5.07 0.47 1.63
N LEU A 757 -4.84 0.24 2.93
CA LEU A 757 -3.57 -0.28 3.43
C LEU A 757 -3.24 -1.65 2.82
N LYS A 758 -4.19 -2.58 2.84
CA LYS A 758 -4.01 -3.91 2.24
C LYS A 758 -3.70 -3.84 0.75
N ALA A 759 -4.45 -3.02 0.00
CA ALA A 759 -4.23 -2.83 -1.42
C ALA A 759 -2.83 -2.24 -1.71
N LEU A 760 -2.34 -1.32 -0.88
CA LEU A 760 -0.99 -0.76 -1.03
C LEU A 760 0.10 -1.77 -0.69
N CYS A 761 -0.07 -2.58 0.36
CA CYS A 761 0.87 -3.66 0.69
C CYS A 761 0.98 -4.65 -0.47
N ASP A 762 -0.14 -5.04 -1.08
CA ASP A 762 -0.17 -5.92 -2.23
C ASP A 762 0.56 -5.31 -3.44
N ARG A 763 0.32 -4.02 -3.75
CA ARG A 763 1.05 -3.32 -4.83
C ARG A 763 2.55 -3.18 -4.57
N LEU A 764 2.95 -2.97 -3.33
CA LEU A 764 4.36 -2.93 -2.95
C LEU A 764 5.04 -4.30 -3.11
N ALA A 765 4.34 -5.41 -2.84
CA ALA A 765 4.87 -6.76 -3.03
C ALA A 765 5.15 -7.04 -4.53
N GLU A 766 4.22 -6.67 -5.41
CA GLU A 766 4.43 -6.76 -6.87
C GLU A 766 5.57 -5.83 -7.33
N ALA A 767 5.62 -4.61 -6.84
CA ALA A 767 6.72 -3.68 -7.09
C ALA A 767 8.07 -4.25 -6.63
N PHE A 768 8.08 -4.98 -5.51
CA PHE A 768 9.28 -5.63 -5.01
C PHE A 768 9.73 -6.80 -5.91
N ALA A 769 8.78 -7.60 -6.40
CA ALA A 769 9.09 -8.65 -7.37
C ALA A 769 9.68 -8.06 -8.67
N GLU A 770 9.13 -6.92 -9.17
CA GLU A 770 9.64 -6.22 -10.35
C GLU A 770 11.06 -5.68 -10.10
N ARG A 771 11.26 -4.97 -9.00
CA ARG A 771 12.57 -4.43 -8.63
C ARG A 771 13.61 -5.51 -8.44
N MET A 772 13.25 -6.61 -7.79
CA MET A 772 14.17 -7.73 -7.58
C MET A 772 14.53 -8.39 -8.90
N HIS A 773 13.57 -8.56 -9.82
CA HIS A 773 13.86 -9.08 -11.15
C HIS A 773 14.79 -8.16 -11.96
N GLU A 774 14.61 -6.84 -11.90
CA GLU A 774 15.55 -5.90 -12.50
C GLU A 774 16.98 -6.08 -11.94
N ARG A 775 17.11 -6.19 -10.61
CA ARG A 775 18.41 -6.44 -9.97
C ARG A 775 19.03 -7.77 -10.38
N VAL A 776 18.20 -8.81 -10.54
CA VAL A 776 18.67 -10.12 -11.04
C VAL A 776 19.22 -9.96 -12.46
N ARG A 777 18.53 -9.30 -13.35
CA ARG A 777 18.96 -9.08 -14.74
C ARG A 777 20.26 -8.27 -14.83
N LYS A 778 20.41 -7.26 -13.99
CA LYS A 778 21.52 -6.28 -14.06
C LYS A 778 22.68 -6.60 -13.15
N GLU A 779 22.41 -7.08 -11.93
CA GLU A 779 23.39 -7.21 -10.84
C GLU A 779 23.72 -8.68 -10.53
N PHE A 780 22.75 -9.46 -10.04
CA PHE A 780 23.00 -10.76 -9.41
C PHE A 780 23.25 -11.91 -10.41
N TRP A 781 22.50 -11.91 -11.49
CA TRP A 781 22.78 -12.80 -12.62
C TRP A 781 23.49 -12.03 -13.74
N GLY A 782 23.11 -10.80 -13.95
CA GLY A 782 23.80 -9.85 -14.78
C GLY A 782 23.78 -10.19 -16.29
N TYR A 783 22.77 -10.91 -16.77
CA TYR A 783 22.69 -11.28 -18.19
C TYR A 783 22.29 -10.10 -19.10
N VAL A 784 21.80 -8.96 -18.52
CA VAL A 784 21.51 -7.72 -19.26
C VAL A 784 22.02 -6.50 -18.48
N LYS A 785 23.30 -6.39 -18.24
CA LYS A 785 23.92 -5.31 -17.44
C LYS A 785 23.63 -3.89 -17.94
N GLY A 786 23.39 -3.72 -19.23
CA GLY A 786 23.16 -2.41 -19.87
C GLY A 786 21.69 -2.01 -19.99
N GLU A 787 20.75 -2.78 -19.40
CA GLU A 787 19.32 -2.51 -19.49
C GLU A 787 18.97 -1.14 -18.88
N ARG A 788 18.16 -0.37 -19.62
CA ARG A 788 17.61 0.93 -19.20
C ARG A 788 16.16 0.98 -19.62
N LEU A 789 15.28 0.36 -18.82
CA LEU A 789 13.84 0.35 -19.05
C LEU A 789 13.16 1.35 -18.10
N THR A 790 12.16 2.05 -18.63
CA THR A 790 11.24 2.86 -17.83
C THR A 790 10.28 1.96 -17.05
N ALA A 791 9.59 2.50 -16.05
CA ALA A 791 8.57 1.77 -15.31
C ALA A 791 7.47 1.23 -16.25
N GLU A 792 7.04 2.01 -17.24
CA GLU A 792 6.05 1.60 -18.24
C GLU A 792 6.55 0.44 -19.11
N GLU A 793 7.84 0.43 -19.44
CA GLU A 793 8.45 -0.66 -20.21
C GLU A 793 8.62 -1.93 -19.37
N LEU A 794 8.89 -1.81 -18.08
CA LEU A 794 8.92 -2.92 -17.14
C LEU A 794 7.52 -3.54 -17.00
N ILE A 795 6.47 -2.73 -16.80
CA ILE A 795 5.07 -3.17 -16.74
C ILE A 795 4.65 -3.83 -18.08
N ALA A 796 5.17 -3.33 -19.21
CA ALA A 796 4.92 -3.92 -20.54
C ALA A 796 5.79 -5.16 -20.83
N GLU A 797 6.54 -5.67 -19.85
CA GLU A 797 7.38 -6.89 -19.93
C GLU A 797 8.41 -6.84 -21.08
N LYS A 798 8.96 -5.65 -21.38
CA LYS A 798 9.97 -5.49 -22.46
C LYS A 798 11.38 -5.94 -22.05
N TYR A 799 11.53 -6.50 -20.90
CA TYR A 799 12.80 -7.04 -20.42
C TYR A 799 13.10 -8.43 -21.01
N VAL A 800 14.36 -8.81 -20.97
CA VAL A 800 14.85 -10.14 -21.37
C VAL A 800 14.68 -11.12 -20.22
N GLY A 801 14.24 -12.33 -20.51
CA GLY A 801 13.95 -13.35 -19.48
C GLY A 801 12.53 -13.26 -18.96
N ILE A 802 12.14 -14.19 -18.11
CA ILE A 802 10.81 -14.23 -17.48
C ILE A 802 10.89 -14.65 -16.02
N ARG A 803 9.82 -14.34 -15.26
CA ARG A 803 9.65 -14.75 -13.85
C ARG A 803 8.31 -15.47 -13.58
N PRO A 804 8.08 -16.64 -14.23
CA PRO A 804 6.83 -17.35 -14.03
C PRO A 804 6.70 -17.88 -12.60
N ALA A 805 5.45 -17.96 -12.13
CA ALA A 805 5.12 -18.39 -10.76
C ALA A 805 4.28 -19.67 -10.76
N PRO A 806 4.49 -20.60 -9.79
CA PRO A 806 3.59 -21.74 -9.58
C PRO A 806 2.19 -21.27 -9.18
N GLY A 807 1.16 -21.86 -9.80
CA GLY A 807 -0.24 -21.45 -9.69
C GLY A 807 -0.69 -20.49 -10.80
N TYR A 808 0.20 -20.04 -11.67
CA TYR A 808 -0.08 -19.17 -12.81
C TYR A 808 -0.15 -19.95 -14.14
N PRO A 809 -0.64 -19.35 -15.23
CA PRO A 809 -0.92 -20.08 -16.47
C PRO A 809 0.23 -20.87 -17.07
N ALA A 810 1.49 -20.44 -16.87
CA ALA A 810 2.66 -21.17 -17.38
C ALA A 810 3.05 -22.36 -16.49
N GLN A 811 2.67 -22.34 -15.20
CA GLN A 811 2.91 -23.38 -14.21
C GLN A 811 1.70 -23.52 -13.29
N PRO A 812 0.63 -24.19 -13.73
CA PRO A 812 -0.65 -24.24 -13.00
C PRO A 812 -0.59 -24.96 -11.65
N ASP A 813 0.39 -25.84 -11.43
CA ASP A 813 0.54 -26.60 -10.20
C ASP A 813 1.05 -25.74 -9.03
N HIS A 814 0.19 -25.48 -8.04
CA HIS A 814 0.56 -24.75 -6.83
C HIS A 814 1.57 -25.48 -5.95
N THR A 815 1.64 -26.82 -6.04
CA THR A 815 2.50 -27.63 -5.17
C THR A 815 3.99 -27.44 -5.43
N GLU A 816 4.36 -26.93 -6.61
CA GLU A 816 5.74 -26.57 -6.93
C GLU A 816 6.28 -25.42 -6.04
N LYS A 817 5.39 -24.67 -5.36
CA LYS A 817 5.83 -23.73 -4.31
C LYS A 817 6.52 -24.45 -3.16
N ALA A 818 6.08 -25.66 -2.77
CA ALA A 818 6.76 -26.41 -1.71
C ALA A 818 8.22 -26.72 -2.07
N THR A 819 8.49 -27.09 -3.33
CA THR A 819 9.84 -27.31 -3.83
C THR A 819 10.67 -26.03 -3.77
N LEU A 820 10.08 -24.90 -4.18
CA LEU A 820 10.72 -23.59 -4.13
C LEU A 820 11.00 -23.13 -2.69
N TRP A 821 10.08 -23.39 -1.74
CA TRP A 821 10.24 -23.08 -0.31
C TRP A 821 11.40 -23.85 0.32
N GLN A 822 11.48 -25.14 0.03
CA GLN A 822 12.59 -25.98 0.49
C GLN A 822 13.94 -25.54 -0.13
N LEU A 823 13.93 -25.21 -1.42
CA LEU A 823 15.13 -24.83 -2.15
C LEU A 823 15.74 -23.52 -1.62
N MET A 824 14.90 -22.57 -1.18
CA MET A 824 15.34 -21.27 -0.71
C MET A 824 15.21 -21.07 0.80
N ASP A 825 14.66 -22.03 1.54
CA ASP A 825 14.34 -21.89 2.97
C ASP A 825 13.51 -20.61 3.26
N VAL A 826 12.45 -20.43 2.45
CA VAL A 826 11.71 -19.17 2.36
C VAL A 826 11.11 -18.74 3.69
N GLU A 827 10.59 -19.68 4.47
CA GLU A 827 10.00 -19.40 5.78
C GLU A 827 11.00 -18.77 6.75
N ARG A 828 12.21 -19.29 6.81
CA ARG A 828 13.29 -18.72 7.65
C ARG A 828 13.82 -17.41 7.07
N GLU A 829 14.08 -17.36 5.76
CA GLU A 829 14.81 -16.27 5.13
C GLU A 829 13.93 -15.04 4.82
N ALA A 830 12.66 -15.23 4.51
CA ALA A 830 11.74 -14.16 4.16
C ALA A 830 10.49 -14.08 5.05
N SER A 831 10.31 -15.01 6.01
CA SER A 831 9.14 -15.09 6.91
C SER A 831 7.81 -15.23 6.17
N ILE A 832 7.81 -15.96 5.04
CA ILE A 832 6.61 -16.24 4.26
C ILE A 832 6.26 -17.72 4.44
N GLN A 833 5.08 -18.00 4.96
CA GLN A 833 4.56 -19.35 5.15
C GLN A 833 3.65 -19.76 4.00
N LEU A 834 3.49 -21.07 3.81
CA LEU A 834 2.49 -21.62 2.90
C LEU A 834 1.32 -22.22 3.69
N THR A 835 0.11 -21.92 3.25
CA THR A 835 -1.07 -22.62 3.74
C THR A 835 -1.13 -24.05 3.17
N GLU A 836 -2.05 -24.88 3.65
CA GLU A 836 -2.29 -26.23 3.11
C GLU A 836 -2.70 -26.24 1.62
N SER A 837 -3.19 -25.12 1.09
CA SER A 837 -3.52 -24.92 -0.33
C SER A 837 -2.41 -24.17 -1.09
N PHE A 838 -1.22 -24.02 -0.51
CA PHE A 838 -0.07 -23.30 -1.05
C PHE A 838 -0.33 -21.82 -1.34
N ALA A 839 -1.26 -21.17 -0.64
CA ALA A 839 -1.31 -19.71 -0.57
C ALA A 839 -0.18 -19.20 0.33
N MET A 840 0.35 -18.02 0.00
CA MET A 840 1.42 -17.38 0.78
C MET A 840 0.83 -16.56 1.91
N TRP A 841 1.43 -16.63 3.09
CA TRP A 841 1.12 -15.76 4.21
C TRP A 841 2.37 -15.04 4.72
N PRO A 842 2.44 -13.69 4.81
CA PRO A 842 1.34 -12.72 4.51
C PRO A 842 0.83 -12.78 3.08
N GLY A 843 -0.43 -12.32 2.86
CA GLY A 843 -1.05 -12.28 1.53
C GLY A 843 -0.31 -11.40 0.54
N SER A 844 0.25 -10.26 1.02
CA SER A 844 1.07 -9.34 0.23
C SER A 844 2.47 -9.92 -0.04
N SER A 845 2.52 -11.02 -0.79
CA SER A 845 3.74 -11.79 -1.12
C SER A 845 3.70 -12.26 -2.56
N VAL A 846 4.88 -12.34 -3.19
CA VAL A 846 5.06 -12.85 -4.56
C VAL A 846 6.24 -13.82 -4.60
N SER A 847 6.11 -14.91 -5.35
CA SER A 847 7.19 -15.89 -5.54
C SER A 847 7.21 -16.44 -6.96
N GLY A 848 8.35 -16.91 -7.41
CA GLY A 848 8.47 -17.48 -8.74
C GLY A 848 9.86 -17.95 -9.08
N LEU A 849 10.04 -18.35 -10.35
CA LEU A 849 11.28 -18.78 -10.93
C LEU A 849 11.84 -17.68 -11.85
N TYR A 850 13.16 -17.66 -12.06
CA TYR A 850 13.82 -16.79 -13.04
C TYR A 850 14.42 -17.63 -14.17
N PHE A 851 14.05 -17.28 -15.40
CA PHE A 851 14.64 -17.81 -16.63
C PHE A 851 15.36 -16.68 -17.36
N SER A 852 16.63 -16.89 -17.71
CA SER A 852 17.47 -15.84 -18.31
C SER A 852 17.57 -15.88 -19.83
N HIS A 853 17.01 -16.92 -20.45
CA HIS A 853 17.12 -17.09 -21.91
C HIS A 853 16.37 -15.97 -22.65
N PRO A 854 16.96 -15.33 -23.67
CA PRO A 854 16.30 -14.23 -24.39
C PRO A 854 15.03 -14.62 -25.13
N ASP A 855 14.89 -15.88 -25.57
CA ASP A 855 13.69 -16.39 -26.24
C ASP A 855 12.63 -16.88 -25.27
N SER A 856 12.90 -16.82 -23.94
CA SER A 856 11.87 -17.16 -22.95
C SER A 856 10.75 -16.11 -22.98
N HIS A 857 9.51 -16.59 -22.93
CA HIS A 857 8.32 -15.76 -23.00
C HIS A 857 7.20 -16.34 -22.13
N TYR A 858 6.28 -15.48 -21.70
CA TYR A 858 5.11 -15.93 -20.96
C TYR A 858 4.11 -16.65 -21.88
N PHE A 859 3.56 -17.76 -21.39
CA PHE A 859 2.55 -18.55 -22.08
C PHE A 859 1.59 -19.18 -21.08
N GLY A 860 0.45 -19.67 -21.53
CA GLY A 860 -0.44 -20.52 -20.74
C GLY A 860 -0.37 -21.97 -21.20
N VAL A 861 -0.25 -22.91 -20.27
CA VAL A 861 -0.31 -24.36 -20.57
C VAL A 861 -1.67 -24.69 -21.21
N GLY A 862 -2.73 -24.03 -20.72
CA GLY A 862 -4.07 -24.30 -21.17
C GLY A 862 -4.61 -25.62 -20.63
N ARG A 863 -5.46 -26.31 -21.42
CA ARG A 863 -6.06 -27.59 -21.03
C ARG A 863 -5.11 -28.74 -21.37
N ILE A 864 -5.00 -29.71 -20.47
CA ILE A 864 -4.16 -30.91 -20.61
C ILE A 864 -5.00 -32.18 -20.64
N GLU A 865 -4.50 -33.21 -21.31
CA GLU A 865 -5.14 -34.48 -21.45
C GLU A 865 -4.68 -35.49 -20.38
N ARG A 866 -5.38 -36.58 -20.26
CA ARG A 866 -5.11 -37.62 -19.27
C ARG A 866 -3.71 -38.22 -19.38
N ASP A 867 -3.20 -38.40 -20.58
CA ASP A 867 -1.84 -38.93 -20.81
C ASP A 867 -0.77 -38.04 -20.18
N GLN A 868 -0.94 -36.70 -20.22
CA GLN A 868 -0.03 -35.80 -19.56
C GLN A 868 -0.20 -35.81 -18.03
N VAL A 869 -1.43 -35.94 -17.53
CA VAL A 869 -1.68 -36.03 -16.09
C VAL A 869 -1.06 -37.31 -15.51
N GLU A 870 -1.20 -38.46 -16.19
CA GLU A 870 -0.57 -39.73 -15.79
C GLU A 870 0.97 -39.63 -15.87
N ASP A 871 1.52 -39.02 -16.90
CA ASP A 871 2.96 -38.75 -17.01
C ASP A 871 3.46 -37.82 -15.89
N TYR A 872 2.72 -36.75 -15.59
CA TYR A 872 3.05 -35.80 -14.52
C TYR A 872 3.00 -36.47 -13.15
N ALA A 873 1.94 -37.23 -12.85
CA ALA A 873 1.82 -38.01 -11.63
C ALA A 873 3.01 -38.96 -11.44
N ARG A 874 3.38 -39.71 -12.50
CA ARG A 874 4.54 -40.61 -12.49
C ARG A 874 5.84 -39.87 -12.20
N ARG A 875 6.07 -38.68 -12.81
CA ARG A 875 7.28 -37.87 -12.58
C ARG A 875 7.36 -37.34 -11.14
N LYS A 876 6.22 -36.96 -10.55
CA LYS A 876 6.14 -36.49 -9.17
C LYS A 876 6.07 -37.64 -8.12
N GLY A 877 5.91 -38.90 -8.56
CA GLY A 877 5.73 -40.03 -7.67
C GLY A 877 4.35 -40.05 -6.99
N TRP A 878 3.33 -39.49 -7.63
CA TRP A 878 1.97 -39.39 -7.16
C TRP A 878 1.05 -40.46 -7.78
N ALA A 879 -0.10 -40.70 -7.11
CA ALA A 879 -1.23 -41.33 -7.77
C ALA A 879 -1.86 -40.35 -8.79
N ALA A 880 -2.47 -40.89 -9.84
CA ALA A 880 -3.12 -40.07 -10.86
C ALA A 880 -4.21 -39.16 -10.27
N GLU A 881 -4.97 -39.66 -9.31
CA GLU A 881 -6.02 -38.93 -8.60
C GLU A 881 -5.48 -37.69 -7.83
N GLU A 882 -4.27 -37.80 -7.32
CA GLU A 882 -3.64 -36.65 -6.64
C GLU A 882 -3.25 -35.57 -7.65
N ALA A 883 -2.67 -35.94 -8.79
CA ALA A 883 -2.38 -35.01 -9.87
C ALA A 883 -3.66 -34.39 -10.44
N GLU A 884 -4.72 -35.19 -10.64
CA GLU A 884 -6.03 -34.72 -11.08
C GLU A 884 -6.61 -33.65 -10.12
N ARG A 885 -6.44 -33.85 -8.81
CA ARG A 885 -6.89 -32.90 -7.78
C ARG A 885 -6.17 -31.54 -7.93
N TRP A 886 -4.85 -31.55 -7.98
CA TRP A 886 -4.08 -30.31 -8.06
C TRP A 886 -4.15 -29.61 -9.42
N LEU A 887 -4.38 -30.37 -10.49
CA LEU A 887 -4.49 -29.86 -11.86
C LEU A 887 -5.95 -29.70 -12.33
N ALA A 888 -6.94 -29.90 -11.44
CA ALA A 888 -8.38 -29.87 -11.76
C ALA A 888 -8.80 -28.70 -12.67
N PRO A 889 -8.33 -27.46 -12.49
CA PRO A 889 -8.72 -26.33 -13.33
C PRO A 889 -8.23 -26.40 -14.78
N VAL A 890 -7.16 -27.15 -15.03
CA VAL A 890 -6.56 -27.27 -16.35
C VAL A 890 -6.84 -28.62 -17.03
N LEU A 891 -7.59 -29.53 -16.39
CA LEU A 891 -8.00 -30.78 -16.99
C LEU A 891 -8.94 -30.56 -18.18
N ASN A 892 -8.74 -31.32 -19.24
CA ASN A 892 -9.61 -31.36 -20.42
C ASN A 892 -10.62 -32.54 -20.38
N TYR A 893 -10.74 -33.19 -19.25
CA TYR A 893 -11.68 -34.30 -19.02
C TYR A 893 -12.25 -34.20 -17.58
N ASP A 894 -13.32 -34.92 -17.32
CA ASP A 894 -13.91 -35.05 -15.99
C ASP A 894 -13.48 -36.41 -15.37
N PRO A 895 -12.65 -36.41 -14.30
CA PRO A 895 -12.21 -37.65 -13.65
C PRO A 895 -13.39 -38.52 -13.16
N ALA A 896 -14.49 -37.91 -12.72
CA ALA A 896 -15.68 -38.65 -12.23
C ALA A 896 -16.37 -39.43 -13.34
N SER A 897 -16.41 -38.89 -14.56
CA SER A 897 -17.03 -39.53 -15.71
C SER A 897 -16.31 -40.82 -16.18
N LEU A 898 -15.01 -40.94 -15.84
CA LEU A 898 -14.18 -42.07 -16.20
C LEU A 898 -14.35 -43.24 -15.21
N LYS A 899 -14.61 -42.95 -13.93
CA LYS A 899 -14.88 -43.99 -12.90
C LYS A 899 -16.21 -44.75 -13.17
N VAL A 900 -17.19 -44.04 -13.74
CA VAL A 900 -18.49 -44.64 -14.10
C VAL A 900 -18.38 -45.56 -15.34
N LYS A 901 -17.41 -45.36 -16.21
CA LYS A 901 -17.18 -46.21 -17.40
C LYS A 901 -16.31 -47.44 -17.11
N ALA A 902 -15.64 -47.46 -16.00
CA ALA A 902 -14.74 -48.53 -15.55
C ALA A 902 -15.39 -49.49 -14.52
N ALA A 903 -16.55 -49.11 -13.99
CA ALA A 903 -17.41 -49.95 -13.12
C ALA A 903 -18.58 -50.53 -13.96
#